data_63b274886eafb28785b45924e54e3efc
#
_entry.id   63b274886eafb28785b45924e54e3efc
#
_cell.length_a   1.000
_cell.length_b   1.000
_cell.length_c   1.000
_cell.angle_alpha   90.00
_cell.angle_beta   90.00
_cell.angle_gamma   90.00
#
_symmetry.space_group_name_H-M   'P 1'
#
loop_
_entity.id
_entity.type
_entity.pdbx_description
1 polymer ?
#
loop_
_entity_poly.entity_id
_entity_poly.type
_entity_poly.pdbx_seq_one_letter_code
_entity_poly.pdbx_strand_id
1 'polypeptide(L)'
;MKVLVVVGILIHVSQHALAVVVQAYEGMESVLLPCQYSGLLPDVPSVVWRRSGLNETVIHLIKDDVKEEYRYSEHTSMKTNALDSGDFSLTLKKPQQSDSSSYTCNLQWEDRGKKTKEWRLTQVQLQVKDDQEKVEVLQGAESIQLPCKASANLPEDTTVDWTHFVPQLMVVHVYRNKTDDLQTQDRYYCGRTEMNRDMSLTLKYLRDRDEGVYICTVYREGDILRSKVLLQMVEVQQVKVDSGEESVLLPCKTIAHLIKNSRQISVMWRDLDNDRLIVQKYGSGEPDKQDQDYTDRTEMKTHCLRTGDFSLTLKNPTARDTNSYVCIIYNKNKVLKEKQVVLEVKVQQVEVEEGEEFVLLPWKTTLHIENASQLAVEWTNYENRKVHVYEDGSDRTNKQDNEYQNRTEMKADRLRTGDLSLTLKHPTDHDTNIYTCTVYNRDKQILRRKQMHLKVKVQQVEVDSEKESVLLPWKTTVFVSQVTVEWTVYNRKVHVYEDGSDRTNEQHNIYRNRTEMKEDPLRTGDLSLTLKHPTDHDTKIYTCTVYNRDEQILRRKRVRLEVKVQQVEVEEGAGSALLPFRTTPDLPQDARVEWTYYTPDQEYICVHVYEKESAQLGEQDDRYKNRTKMNEDPWTTGDCSLTLNDLQQDNSGRYVCEVIRHGVLLRMKTVVLKVKGQSSVAGQRSGVSLCCVSSADRSQITYQFPPVREDAEAEAAV
;
A
#
# COMPACT_ATOMS: atom_id res chain seq x y z
N MET A 1 -36.29 -5.26 21.07
CA MET A 1 -36.14 -3.89 20.55
C MET A 1 -36.26 -4.00 19.04
N LYS A 2 -37.44 -3.61 18.49
CA LYS A 2 -37.76 -3.78 17.07
C LYS A 2 -36.94 -2.79 16.24
N VAL A 3 -36.10 -3.27 15.33
CA VAL A 3 -35.43 -2.45 14.33
C VAL A 3 -36.42 -2.28 13.15
N LEU A 4 -36.98 -1.12 13.02
CA LEU A 4 -37.71 -0.68 11.83
C LEU A 4 -36.71 -0.37 10.73
N VAL A 5 -36.71 -1.16 9.66
CA VAL A 5 -36.04 -0.82 8.41
C VAL A 5 -36.95 0.16 7.67
N VAL A 6 -36.59 1.44 7.67
CA VAL A 6 -37.26 2.48 6.87
C VAL A 6 -36.69 2.41 5.46
N VAL A 7 -37.49 1.88 4.54
CA VAL A 7 -37.23 2.00 3.09
C VAL A 7 -37.64 3.40 2.67
N GLY A 8 -36.68 4.23 2.28
CA GLY A 8 -36.92 5.59 1.78
C GLY A 8 -37.60 5.54 0.41
N ILE A 9 -38.87 5.98 0.34
CA ILE A 9 -39.59 6.20 -0.90
C ILE A 9 -39.32 7.64 -1.34
N LEU A 10 -38.57 7.81 -2.42
CA LEU A 10 -38.45 9.08 -3.15
C LEU A 10 -39.68 9.24 -4.05
N ILE A 11 -40.64 10.07 -3.64
CA ILE A 11 -41.80 10.45 -4.44
C ILE A 11 -41.42 11.70 -5.24
N HIS A 12 -41.19 11.54 -6.55
CA HIS A 12 -41.20 12.67 -7.50
C HIS A 12 -42.61 12.76 -8.11
N VAL A 13 -43.31 13.83 -7.77
CA VAL A 13 -44.64 14.13 -8.38
C VAL A 13 -44.35 14.98 -9.64
N SER A 14 -44.58 14.37 -10.81
CA SER A 14 -44.81 15.10 -12.05
C SER A 14 -46.16 14.63 -12.64
N GLN A 15 -46.98 15.56 -13.11
CA GLN A 15 -48.37 15.38 -13.58
C GLN A 15 -48.48 14.61 -14.91
N HIS A 16 -47.88 13.48 -15.05
CA HIS A 16 -48.22 12.43 -16.01
C HIS A 16 -48.08 11.12 -15.27
N ALA A 17 -49.13 10.24 -15.34
CA ALA A 17 -49.24 8.99 -14.60
C ALA A 17 -47.99 8.13 -14.76
N LEU A 18 -46.96 8.39 -13.99
CA LEU A 18 -45.79 7.52 -13.88
C LEU A 18 -46.15 6.33 -13.03
N ALA A 19 -45.96 5.14 -13.58
CA ALA A 19 -46.14 3.88 -12.84
C ALA A 19 -45.20 3.89 -11.61
N VAL A 20 -45.74 3.59 -10.44
CA VAL A 20 -44.94 3.39 -9.23
C VAL A 20 -44.09 2.13 -9.42
N VAL A 21 -42.77 2.26 -9.35
CA VAL A 21 -41.86 1.12 -9.44
C VAL A 21 -41.61 0.58 -8.04
N VAL A 22 -41.95 -0.71 -7.82
CA VAL A 22 -41.69 -1.43 -6.58
C VAL A 22 -40.69 -2.54 -6.88
N GLN A 23 -39.57 -2.56 -6.12
CA GLN A 23 -38.56 -3.60 -6.21
C GLN A 23 -38.69 -4.57 -5.05
N ALA A 24 -38.67 -5.86 -5.35
CA ALA A 24 -38.65 -6.94 -4.37
C ALA A 24 -37.56 -7.95 -4.73
N TYR A 25 -37.25 -8.82 -3.81
CA TYR A 25 -36.30 -9.92 -4.04
C TYR A 25 -37.01 -11.25 -3.83
N GLU A 26 -36.63 -12.26 -4.64
CA GLU A 26 -37.16 -13.63 -4.49
C GLU A 26 -36.77 -14.18 -3.12
N GLY A 27 -37.73 -14.71 -2.36
CA GLY A 27 -37.51 -15.19 -0.98
C GLY A 27 -37.94 -14.21 0.12
N MET A 28 -38.35 -12.98 -0.20
CA MET A 28 -39.00 -12.10 0.78
C MET A 28 -40.32 -12.68 1.26
N GLU A 29 -40.68 -12.42 2.52
CA GLU A 29 -41.93 -12.87 3.08
C GLU A 29 -43.16 -12.28 2.34
N SER A 30 -43.07 -10.98 2.04
CA SER A 30 -44.10 -10.28 1.26
C SER A 30 -43.60 -8.94 0.70
N VAL A 31 -44.30 -8.44 -0.32
CA VAL A 31 -44.11 -7.12 -0.90
C VAL A 31 -45.43 -6.37 -0.99
N LEU A 32 -45.47 -5.08 -0.66
CA LEU A 32 -46.64 -4.22 -0.72
C LEU A 32 -46.68 -3.48 -2.04
N LEU A 33 -47.77 -3.59 -2.77
CA LEU A 33 -48.08 -2.79 -3.95
C LEU A 33 -49.01 -1.65 -3.53
N PRO A 34 -48.51 -0.38 -3.52
CA PRO A 34 -49.26 0.73 -2.93
C PRO A 34 -50.43 1.18 -3.79
N CYS A 35 -51.58 1.38 -3.19
CA CYS A 35 -52.74 2.02 -3.79
C CYS A 35 -53.58 2.72 -2.73
N GLN A 36 -53.63 4.04 -2.74
CA GLN A 36 -54.37 4.84 -1.77
C GLN A 36 -55.37 5.74 -2.49
N TYR A 37 -56.55 5.93 -1.90
CA TYR A 37 -57.60 6.78 -2.37
C TYR A 37 -58.17 7.64 -1.22
N SER A 38 -58.21 8.94 -1.43
CA SER A 38 -58.68 9.93 -0.41
C SER A 38 -59.99 10.61 -0.79
N GLY A 39 -60.62 10.21 -1.91
CA GLY A 39 -61.88 10.79 -2.35
C GLY A 39 -63.12 10.09 -1.74
N LEU A 40 -64.29 10.66 -1.98
CA LEU A 40 -65.57 10.01 -1.61
C LEU A 40 -65.82 8.78 -2.50
N LEU A 41 -66.08 7.67 -1.87
CA LEU A 41 -66.42 6.42 -2.60
C LEU A 41 -67.82 6.52 -3.23
N PRO A 42 -68.01 5.98 -4.45
CA PRO A 42 -69.34 5.88 -5.08
C PRO A 42 -70.21 4.86 -4.34
N ASP A 43 -71.52 4.86 -4.67
CA ASP A 43 -72.47 3.84 -4.15
C ASP A 43 -72.01 2.45 -4.61
N VAL A 44 -71.92 1.51 -3.69
CA VAL A 44 -71.52 0.09 -3.91
C VAL A 44 -70.17 0.00 -4.66
N PRO A 45 -69.08 0.45 -4.06
CA PRO A 45 -67.75 0.40 -4.67
C PRO A 45 -67.18 -1.00 -4.63
N SER A 46 -66.38 -1.36 -5.63
CA SER A 46 -65.46 -2.52 -5.61
C SER A 46 -64.07 -2.14 -6.04
N VAL A 47 -63.06 -2.77 -5.45
CA VAL A 47 -61.64 -2.54 -5.78
C VAL A 47 -61.09 -3.78 -6.46
N VAL A 48 -60.53 -3.59 -7.65
CA VAL A 48 -60.01 -4.68 -8.48
C VAL A 48 -58.51 -4.45 -8.77
N TRP A 49 -57.71 -5.42 -8.39
CA TRP A 49 -56.32 -5.49 -8.81
C TRP A 49 -56.18 -6.38 -10.02
N ARG A 50 -55.53 -5.88 -11.07
CA ARG A 50 -55.27 -6.63 -12.31
C ARG A 50 -53.79 -6.72 -12.57
N ARG A 51 -53.33 -7.82 -13.12
CA ARG A 51 -51.99 -8.04 -13.62
C ARG A 51 -52.00 -7.98 -15.14
N SER A 52 -51.08 -7.17 -15.70
CA SER A 52 -50.86 -7.05 -17.14
C SER A 52 -50.15 -8.30 -17.68
N GLY A 53 -50.70 -8.94 -18.73
CA GLY A 53 -50.16 -10.10 -19.43
C GLY A 53 -50.88 -10.27 -20.79
N LEU A 54 -50.69 -11.43 -21.46
CA LEU A 54 -51.43 -11.75 -22.74
C LEU A 54 -52.96 -11.65 -22.62
N ASN A 55 -53.50 -11.83 -21.39
CA ASN A 55 -54.85 -11.47 -21.01
C ASN A 55 -54.78 -10.83 -19.63
N GLU A 56 -55.33 -9.60 -19.47
CA GLU A 56 -55.42 -8.96 -18.15
C GLU A 56 -56.13 -9.89 -17.16
N THR A 57 -55.43 -10.32 -16.12
CA THR A 57 -55.95 -11.26 -15.14
C THR A 57 -56.31 -10.52 -13.87
N VAL A 58 -57.54 -10.69 -13.38
CA VAL A 58 -57.94 -10.24 -12.03
C VAL A 58 -57.24 -11.12 -11.01
N ILE A 59 -56.49 -10.49 -10.12
CA ILE A 59 -55.72 -11.18 -9.08
C ILE A 59 -56.32 -11.01 -7.69
N HIS A 60 -57.05 -9.93 -7.45
CA HIS A 60 -57.75 -9.68 -6.19
C HIS A 60 -58.97 -8.77 -6.40
N LEU A 61 -60.10 -9.07 -5.81
CA LEU A 61 -61.30 -8.25 -5.83
C LEU A 61 -61.89 -8.16 -4.42
N ILE A 62 -62.29 -6.95 -3.99
CA ILE A 62 -63.04 -6.71 -2.79
C ILE A 62 -64.34 -6.01 -3.20
N LYS A 63 -65.49 -6.57 -2.81
CA LYS A 63 -66.81 -6.00 -2.96
C LYS A 63 -67.58 -6.18 -1.64
N ASP A 64 -68.16 -5.10 -1.09
CA ASP A 64 -68.89 -5.13 0.19
C ASP A 64 -68.12 -5.79 1.35
N ASP A 65 -66.77 -5.53 1.44
CA ASP A 65 -65.85 -6.16 2.39
C ASP A 65 -65.76 -7.69 2.33
N VAL A 66 -66.35 -8.33 1.32
CA VAL A 66 -66.24 -9.78 1.08
C VAL A 66 -65.22 -10.08 0.01
N LYS A 67 -64.28 -10.96 0.33
CA LYS A 67 -63.23 -11.43 -0.58
C LYS A 67 -63.83 -12.46 -1.54
N GLU A 68 -63.77 -12.22 -2.86
CA GLU A 68 -64.04 -13.27 -3.84
C GLU A 68 -62.80 -14.11 -4.13
N GLU A 69 -62.94 -15.47 -4.22
CA GLU A 69 -61.81 -16.37 -4.49
C GLU A 69 -61.37 -16.33 -5.96
N TYR A 70 -60.15 -15.89 -6.20
CA TYR A 70 -59.48 -15.94 -7.50
C TYR A 70 -58.19 -16.76 -7.42
N ARG A 71 -57.63 -17.11 -8.57
CA ARG A 71 -56.45 -17.98 -8.73
C ARG A 71 -55.20 -17.53 -7.92
N TYR A 72 -55.14 -16.29 -7.43
CA TYR A 72 -54.07 -15.72 -6.61
C TYR A 72 -54.48 -15.45 -5.16
N SER A 73 -55.66 -15.91 -4.73
CA SER A 73 -56.24 -15.56 -3.41
C SER A 73 -55.37 -16.01 -2.22
N GLU A 74 -54.62 -17.10 -2.35
CA GLU A 74 -53.73 -17.62 -1.31
C GLU A 74 -52.44 -16.80 -1.17
N HIS A 75 -51.98 -16.16 -2.27
CA HIS A 75 -50.75 -15.41 -2.33
C HIS A 75 -50.93 -13.89 -2.17
N THR A 76 -52.17 -13.41 -2.16
CA THR A 76 -52.46 -11.97 -2.06
C THR A 76 -53.40 -11.65 -0.91
N SER A 77 -53.18 -10.49 -0.28
CA SER A 77 -54.06 -9.99 0.77
C SER A 77 -54.16 -8.48 0.73
N MET A 78 -55.33 -7.94 1.11
CA MET A 78 -55.56 -6.52 1.36
C MET A 78 -56.04 -6.35 2.80
N LYS A 79 -56.03 -5.09 3.33
CA LYS A 79 -56.56 -4.78 4.65
C LYS A 79 -58.04 -5.10 4.73
N THR A 80 -58.52 -5.63 5.86
CA THR A 80 -59.93 -5.99 6.07
C THR A 80 -60.87 -4.79 6.07
N ASN A 81 -60.38 -3.59 6.36
CA ASN A 81 -61.09 -2.32 6.34
C ASN A 81 -60.67 -1.42 5.17
N ALA A 82 -60.30 -2.02 4.02
CA ALA A 82 -59.75 -1.28 2.89
C ALA A 82 -60.72 -0.20 2.34
N LEU A 83 -62.03 -0.54 2.21
CA LEU A 83 -63.04 0.39 1.73
C LEU A 83 -63.24 1.57 2.71
N ASP A 84 -63.19 1.35 4.01
CA ASP A 84 -63.37 2.40 5.02
C ASP A 84 -62.14 3.29 5.12
N SER A 85 -60.95 2.72 5.00
CA SER A 85 -59.69 3.44 5.17
C SER A 85 -59.19 4.10 3.90
N GLY A 86 -59.70 3.75 2.74
CA GLY A 86 -59.18 4.18 1.45
C GLY A 86 -57.79 3.61 1.09
N ASP A 87 -57.26 2.65 1.89
CA ASP A 87 -56.01 1.98 1.64
C ASP A 87 -56.23 0.65 0.90
N PHE A 88 -56.15 0.71 -0.41
CA PHE A 88 -56.35 -0.40 -1.33
C PHE A 88 -55.05 -1.13 -1.68
N SER A 89 -53.99 -0.91 -0.90
CA SER A 89 -52.69 -1.55 -1.14
C SER A 89 -52.80 -3.08 -1.08
N LEU A 90 -52.15 -3.74 -2.06
CA LEU A 90 -52.14 -5.20 -2.17
C LEU A 90 -50.80 -5.76 -1.61
N THR A 91 -50.91 -6.72 -0.71
CA THR A 91 -49.74 -7.46 -0.24
C THR A 91 -49.62 -8.75 -1.05
N LEU A 92 -48.49 -8.93 -1.73
CA LEU A 92 -48.16 -10.18 -2.43
C LEU A 92 -47.17 -10.96 -1.54
N LYS A 93 -47.53 -12.19 -1.17
CA LYS A 93 -46.73 -13.08 -0.31
C LYS A 93 -45.80 -13.94 -1.13
N LYS A 94 -44.56 -14.11 -0.63
CA LYS A 94 -43.49 -14.94 -1.23
C LYS A 94 -43.30 -14.62 -2.73
N PRO A 95 -42.97 -13.37 -3.08
CA PRO A 95 -42.82 -12.96 -4.47
C PRO A 95 -41.80 -13.81 -5.21
N GLN A 96 -42.12 -14.22 -6.43
CA GLN A 96 -41.26 -14.98 -7.34
C GLN A 96 -40.87 -14.09 -8.53
N GLN A 97 -39.75 -14.40 -9.19
CA GLN A 97 -39.30 -13.67 -10.38
C GLN A 97 -40.39 -13.64 -11.46
N SER A 98 -41.20 -14.69 -11.54
CA SER A 98 -42.36 -14.77 -12.42
C SER A 98 -43.46 -13.75 -12.12
N ASP A 99 -43.49 -13.14 -10.92
CA ASP A 99 -44.42 -12.10 -10.54
C ASP A 99 -44.03 -10.71 -11.02
N SER A 100 -42.83 -10.55 -11.58
CA SER A 100 -42.42 -9.30 -12.22
C SER A 100 -43.36 -8.93 -13.36
N SER A 101 -44.16 -7.89 -13.16
CA SER A 101 -45.17 -7.44 -14.11
C SER A 101 -45.68 -6.06 -13.76
N SER A 102 -46.54 -5.50 -14.60
CA SER A 102 -47.31 -4.29 -14.29
C SER A 102 -48.64 -4.69 -13.66
N TYR A 103 -48.96 -4.01 -12.56
CA TYR A 103 -50.20 -4.23 -11.81
C TYR A 103 -51.00 -2.93 -11.80
N THR A 104 -52.33 -3.03 -11.94
CA THR A 104 -53.23 -1.90 -11.88
C THR A 104 -54.27 -2.06 -10.77
N CYS A 105 -54.43 -1.04 -9.98
CA CYS A 105 -55.46 -0.91 -8.96
C CYS A 105 -56.60 -0.06 -9.54
N ASN A 106 -57.77 -0.59 -9.61
CA ASN A 106 -58.93 0.05 -10.21
C ASN A 106 -60.11 0.07 -9.22
N LEU A 107 -60.80 1.20 -9.17
CA LEU A 107 -62.09 1.35 -8.47
C LEU A 107 -63.22 1.18 -9.46
N GLN A 108 -64.14 0.24 -9.17
CA GLN A 108 -65.31 -0.04 -10.01
C GLN A 108 -66.59 0.22 -9.24
N TRP A 109 -67.65 0.69 -9.93
CA TRP A 109 -69.01 0.89 -9.41
C TRP A 109 -70.04 0.77 -10.52
N GLU A 110 -71.32 0.52 -10.16
CA GLU A 110 -72.44 0.52 -11.09
C GLU A 110 -73.11 1.89 -11.12
N ASP A 111 -73.26 2.47 -12.30
CA ASP A 111 -74.10 3.67 -12.50
C ASP A 111 -75.58 3.36 -12.50
N ARG A 112 -76.38 4.35 -12.20
CA ARG A 112 -77.89 4.24 -12.16
C ARG A 112 -78.51 3.58 -13.40
N GLY A 113 -77.76 3.40 -14.49
CA GLY A 113 -78.13 2.69 -15.73
C GLY A 113 -77.64 1.26 -15.84
N LYS A 114 -77.13 0.59 -14.77
CA LYS A 114 -76.56 -0.75 -14.73
C LYS A 114 -75.32 -0.95 -15.63
N LYS A 115 -74.59 0.15 -15.92
CA LYS A 115 -73.31 0.07 -16.61
C LYS A 115 -72.14 0.17 -15.56
N THR A 116 -71.25 -0.82 -15.58
CA THR A 116 -70.03 -0.82 -14.76
C THR A 116 -69.10 0.29 -15.24
N LYS A 117 -68.76 1.23 -14.36
CA LYS A 117 -67.70 2.23 -14.57
C LYS A 117 -66.46 1.81 -13.84
N GLU A 118 -65.34 2.13 -14.42
CA GLU A 118 -64.01 1.78 -13.85
C GLU A 118 -63.14 3.00 -13.90
N TRP A 119 -62.41 3.25 -12.81
CA TRP A 119 -61.42 4.30 -12.69
C TRP A 119 -60.11 3.73 -12.19
N ARG A 120 -59.00 3.87 -12.98
CA ARG A 120 -57.67 3.44 -12.60
C ARG A 120 -57.10 4.42 -11.57
N LEU A 121 -56.81 3.91 -10.34
CA LEU A 121 -56.24 4.70 -9.25
C LEU A 121 -54.74 4.72 -9.34
N THR A 122 -54.09 3.58 -9.53
CA THR A 122 -52.63 3.46 -9.55
C THR A 122 -52.16 2.37 -10.51
N GLN A 123 -51.00 2.56 -11.09
CA GLN A 123 -50.23 1.54 -11.83
C GLN A 123 -48.91 1.29 -11.11
N VAL A 124 -48.64 0.04 -10.79
CA VAL A 124 -47.43 -0.37 -10.09
C VAL A 124 -46.65 -1.35 -10.97
N GLN A 125 -45.39 -1.01 -11.23
CA GLN A 125 -44.46 -1.91 -11.91
C GLN A 125 -43.66 -2.67 -10.84
N LEU A 126 -43.99 -3.94 -10.65
CA LEU A 126 -43.25 -4.82 -9.75
C LEU A 126 -42.06 -5.43 -10.50
N GLN A 127 -40.87 -5.34 -9.89
CA GLN A 127 -39.64 -5.98 -10.34
C GLN A 127 -39.13 -6.87 -9.22
N VAL A 128 -39.26 -8.17 -9.37
CA VAL A 128 -38.69 -9.16 -8.44
C VAL A 128 -37.34 -9.58 -8.99
N LYS A 129 -36.27 -9.23 -8.24
CA LYS A 129 -34.91 -9.60 -8.56
C LYS A 129 -34.54 -10.92 -7.90
N ASP A 130 -33.68 -11.70 -8.54
CA ASP A 130 -33.07 -12.85 -7.90
C ASP A 130 -32.14 -12.34 -6.76
N ASP A 131 -32.34 -12.81 -5.54
CA ASP A 131 -31.50 -12.47 -4.39
C ASP A 131 -30.25 -13.33 -4.41
N GLN A 132 -29.49 -13.20 -5.49
CA GLN A 132 -28.23 -13.90 -5.67
C GLN A 132 -27.07 -12.98 -5.30
N GLU A 133 -26.36 -13.34 -4.23
CA GLU A 133 -25.12 -12.67 -3.83
C GLU A 133 -23.97 -13.15 -4.72
N LYS A 134 -23.18 -12.23 -5.25
CA LYS A 134 -21.99 -12.53 -6.06
C LYS A 134 -20.75 -12.50 -5.17
N VAL A 135 -20.00 -13.61 -5.16
CA VAL A 135 -18.71 -13.73 -4.48
C VAL A 135 -17.65 -13.99 -5.53
N GLU A 136 -16.68 -13.11 -5.64
CA GLU A 136 -15.55 -13.24 -6.55
C GLU A 136 -14.33 -13.74 -5.82
N VAL A 137 -13.61 -14.67 -6.42
CA VAL A 137 -12.37 -15.20 -5.88
C VAL A 137 -11.31 -15.34 -6.96
N LEU A 138 -10.07 -15.03 -6.61
CA LEU A 138 -8.95 -15.20 -7.52
C LEU A 138 -8.65 -16.68 -7.72
N GLN A 139 -8.40 -17.09 -8.96
CA GLN A 139 -7.95 -18.45 -9.25
C GLN A 139 -6.62 -18.73 -8.51
N GLY A 140 -6.60 -19.80 -7.74
CA GLY A 140 -5.43 -20.16 -6.91
C GLY A 140 -5.49 -19.64 -5.46
N ALA A 141 -6.56 -18.96 -5.05
CA ALA A 141 -6.78 -18.63 -3.63
C ALA A 141 -6.94 -19.90 -2.79
N GLU A 142 -6.40 -19.90 -1.58
CA GLU A 142 -6.45 -21.08 -0.70
C GLU A 142 -7.86 -21.40 -0.22
N SER A 143 -8.66 -20.37 0.06
CA SER A 143 -10.04 -20.52 0.53
C SER A 143 -10.90 -19.31 0.24
N ILE A 144 -12.22 -19.49 0.30
CA ILE A 144 -13.23 -18.44 0.21
C ILE A 144 -14.38 -18.72 1.19
N GLN A 145 -14.96 -17.66 1.73
CA GLN A 145 -16.15 -17.74 2.57
C GLN A 145 -17.41 -17.39 1.77
N LEU A 146 -18.37 -18.31 1.72
CA LEU A 146 -19.67 -18.13 1.07
C LEU A 146 -20.70 -17.71 2.12
N PRO A 147 -21.31 -16.53 2.02
CA PRO A 147 -22.24 -16.02 3.01
C PRO A 147 -23.58 -16.76 2.97
N CYS A 148 -24.18 -17.01 4.14
CA CYS A 148 -25.55 -17.50 4.28
C CYS A 148 -26.39 -16.48 5.05
N LYS A 149 -27.52 -16.03 4.50
CA LYS A 149 -28.40 -15.03 5.11
C LYS A 149 -29.25 -15.63 6.23
N ALA A 150 -28.62 -16.23 7.22
CA ALA A 150 -29.28 -16.72 8.42
C ALA A 150 -29.13 -15.69 9.55
N SER A 151 -30.16 -15.55 10.43
CA SER A 151 -30.00 -14.68 11.60
C SER A 151 -29.06 -15.32 12.64
N ALA A 152 -28.27 -14.50 13.31
CA ALA A 152 -27.25 -14.94 14.27
C ALA A 152 -27.76 -15.78 15.47
N ASN A 153 -29.08 -15.78 15.74
CA ASN A 153 -29.71 -16.54 16.83
C ASN A 153 -30.60 -17.66 16.23
N LEU A 154 -29.96 -18.75 15.87
CA LEU A 154 -30.65 -19.91 15.38
C LEU A 154 -31.11 -20.82 16.54
N PRO A 155 -32.35 -21.43 16.47
CA PRO A 155 -32.77 -22.46 17.38
C PRO A 155 -31.83 -23.67 17.39
N GLU A 156 -31.84 -24.42 18.51
CA GLU A 156 -30.90 -25.53 18.73
C GLU A 156 -31.07 -26.69 17.75
N ASP A 157 -32.23 -26.84 17.17
CA ASP A 157 -32.64 -27.88 16.21
C ASP A 157 -32.52 -27.48 14.72
N THR A 158 -31.88 -26.33 14.46
CA THR A 158 -31.68 -25.83 13.10
C THR A 158 -30.80 -26.79 12.29
N THR A 159 -31.27 -27.13 11.09
CA THR A 159 -30.50 -27.84 10.06
C THR A 159 -30.12 -26.87 8.95
N VAL A 160 -28.86 -26.91 8.49
CA VAL A 160 -28.36 -26.09 7.37
C VAL A 160 -27.73 -26.99 6.33
N ASP A 161 -28.25 -26.90 5.09
CA ASP A 161 -27.72 -27.64 3.94
C ASP A 161 -27.11 -26.67 2.94
N TRP A 162 -25.85 -26.87 2.60
CA TRP A 162 -25.19 -26.22 1.49
C TRP A 162 -25.16 -27.15 0.28
N THR A 163 -25.69 -26.69 -0.84
CA THR A 163 -25.72 -27.44 -2.10
C THR A 163 -25.11 -26.62 -3.25
N HIS A 164 -24.53 -27.31 -4.23
CA HIS A 164 -23.97 -26.71 -5.44
C HIS A 164 -24.53 -27.42 -6.68
N PHE A 165 -24.85 -26.64 -7.69
CA PHE A 165 -25.46 -27.17 -8.93
C PHE A 165 -24.46 -27.09 -10.09
N VAL A 166 -23.79 -28.23 -10.43
CA VAL A 166 -22.88 -28.37 -11.56
C VAL A 166 -22.78 -29.82 -12.01
N PRO A 167 -23.14 -30.18 -13.16
CA PRO A 167 -24.42 -30.15 -13.86
C PRO A 167 -25.53 -30.89 -13.09
N GLN A 168 -25.20 -31.51 -11.97
CA GLN A 168 -26.11 -32.18 -11.03
C GLN A 168 -26.02 -31.51 -9.66
N LEU A 169 -27.06 -31.64 -8.86
CA LEU A 169 -27.06 -31.12 -7.50
C LEU A 169 -26.10 -31.93 -6.63
N MET A 170 -25.09 -31.29 -6.07
CA MET A 170 -24.14 -31.89 -5.14
C MET A 170 -24.37 -31.36 -3.73
N VAL A 171 -24.26 -32.23 -2.73
CA VAL A 171 -24.28 -31.82 -1.32
C VAL A 171 -22.86 -31.36 -0.95
N VAL A 172 -22.75 -30.07 -0.61
CA VAL A 172 -21.46 -29.43 -0.28
C VAL A 172 -21.13 -29.60 1.20
N HIS A 173 -22.09 -29.32 2.08
CA HIS A 173 -21.94 -29.44 3.52
C HIS A 173 -23.27 -29.47 4.21
N VAL A 174 -23.42 -30.26 5.27
CA VAL A 174 -24.65 -30.37 6.07
C VAL A 174 -24.31 -30.18 7.55
N TYR A 175 -25.04 -29.32 8.22
CA TYR A 175 -24.97 -29.10 9.66
C TYR A 175 -26.29 -29.47 10.32
N ARG A 176 -26.25 -30.44 11.24
CA ARG A 176 -27.43 -30.96 11.97
C ARG A 176 -27.08 -31.24 13.42
N ASN A 177 -28.02 -31.06 14.33
CA ASN A 177 -27.84 -31.41 15.75
C ASN A 177 -26.52 -30.83 16.35
N LYS A 178 -26.22 -29.58 16.00
CA LYS A 178 -24.97 -28.84 16.45
C LYS A 178 -23.67 -29.47 15.97
N THR A 179 -23.70 -30.34 14.96
CA THR A 179 -22.48 -30.98 14.41
C THR A 179 -22.53 -31.04 12.88
N ASP A 180 -21.36 -31.13 12.27
CA ASP A 180 -21.22 -31.35 10.83
C ASP A 180 -21.61 -32.80 10.50
N ASP A 181 -22.56 -33.00 9.58
CA ASP A 181 -22.93 -34.30 9.03
C ASP A 181 -22.18 -34.54 7.71
N LEU A 182 -20.98 -35.14 7.84
CA LEU A 182 -20.10 -35.43 6.70
C LEU A 182 -20.48 -36.70 5.94
N GLN A 183 -21.44 -37.51 6.43
CA GLN A 183 -21.85 -38.77 5.76
C GLN A 183 -22.59 -38.52 4.48
N THR A 184 -23.35 -37.43 4.41
CA THR A 184 -24.15 -37.04 3.23
C THR A 184 -23.39 -36.15 2.26
N GLN A 185 -22.18 -35.71 2.62
CA GLN A 185 -21.33 -34.83 1.82
C GLN A 185 -20.84 -35.53 0.54
N ASP A 186 -20.88 -34.83 -0.60
CA ASP A 186 -20.28 -35.31 -1.85
C ASP A 186 -18.78 -35.47 -1.71
N ARG A 187 -18.21 -36.57 -2.26
CA ARG A 187 -16.76 -36.88 -2.20
C ARG A 187 -15.90 -35.77 -2.76
N TYR A 188 -16.43 -34.98 -3.69
CA TYR A 188 -15.71 -33.84 -4.27
C TYR A 188 -15.38 -32.75 -3.22
N TYR A 189 -16.20 -32.61 -2.19
CA TYR A 189 -16.06 -31.60 -1.13
C TYR A 189 -15.45 -32.14 0.17
N CYS A 190 -15.21 -33.43 0.29
CA CYS A 190 -14.64 -34.04 1.50
C CYS A 190 -13.30 -33.36 1.89
N GLY A 191 -13.20 -32.92 3.15
CA GLY A 191 -12.02 -32.26 3.72
C GLY A 191 -11.72 -30.86 3.21
N ARG A 192 -12.67 -30.29 2.41
CA ARG A 192 -12.51 -28.96 1.80
C ARG A 192 -13.49 -27.91 2.33
N THR A 193 -14.39 -28.26 3.21
CA THR A 193 -15.45 -27.38 3.71
C THR A 193 -15.44 -27.29 5.22
N GLU A 194 -15.78 -26.11 5.74
CA GLU A 194 -15.90 -25.82 7.16
C GLU A 194 -17.07 -24.86 7.38
N MET A 195 -17.98 -25.21 8.31
CA MET A 195 -19.12 -24.38 8.66
C MET A 195 -18.71 -23.36 9.73
N ASN A 196 -19.01 -22.08 9.49
CA ASN A 196 -18.77 -21.02 10.45
C ASN A 196 -19.97 -20.80 11.38
N ARG A 197 -19.77 -20.11 12.49
CA ARG A 197 -20.82 -19.83 13.48
C ARG A 197 -22.01 -19.02 12.94
N ASP A 198 -21.81 -18.23 11.90
CA ASP A 198 -22.81 -17.44 11.18
C ASP A 198 -23.47 -18.22 10.03
N MET A 199 -23.23 -19.54 9.97
CA MET A 199 -23.70 -20.46 8.92
C MET A 199 -23.12 -20.18 7.52
N SER A 200 -22.15 -19.28 7.39
CA SER A 200 -21.35 -19.16 6.18
C SER A 200 -20.47 -20.40 6.00
N LEU A 201 -20.18 -20.73 4.75
CA LEU A 201 -19.36 -21.89 4.39
C LEU A 201 -17.98 -21.45 3.95
N THR A 202 -16.93 -21.91 4.61
CA THR A 202 -15.57 -21.77 4.12
C THR A 202 -15.26 -22.94 3.19
N LEU A 203 -14.97 -22.64 1.91
CA LEU A 203 -14.53 -23.59 0.90
C LEU A 203 -13.02 -23.44 0.69
N LYS A 204 -12.25 -24.53 0.90
CA LYS A 204 -10.79 -24.58 0.83
C LYS A 204 -10.32 -25.26 -0.46
N TYR A 205 -9.06 -24.97 -0.87
CA TYR A 205 -8.42 -25.59 -2.02
C TYR A 205 -9.26 -25.50 -3.30
N LEU A 206 -9.55 -24.28 -3.71
CA LEU A 206 -10.44 -23.96 -4.83
C LEU A 206 -9.99 -24.59 -6.14
N ARG A 207 -10.95 -25.11 -6.92
CA ARG A 207 -10.76 -25.79 -8.20
C ARG A 207 -11.70 -25.20 -9.24
N ASP A 208 -11.38 -25.29 -10.52
CA ASP A 208 -12.20 -24.74 -11.62
C ASP A 208 -13.68 -25.16 -11.60
N ARG A 209 -13.99 -26.34 -11.04
CA ARG A 209 -15.37 -26.83 -10.92
C ARG A 209 -16.11 -26.29 -9.70
N ASP A 210 -15.46 -25.53 -8.84
CA ASP A 210 -16.14 -24.90 -7.71
C ASP A 210 -16.90 -23.62 -8.14
N GLU A 211 -16.65 -23.12 -9.34
CA GLU A 211 -17.41 -21.99 -9.90
C GLU A 211 -18.88 -22.40 -10.16
N GLY A 212 -19.81 -21.55 -9.71
CA GLY A 212 -21.23 -21.81 -9.93
C GLY A 212 -22.11 -21.30 -8.80
N VAL A 213 -23.36 -21.76 -8.78
CA VAL A 213 -24.38 -21.32 -7.83
C VAL A 213 -24.43 -22.26 -6.63
N TYR A 214 -24.14 -21.70 -5.45
CA TYR A 214 -24.32 -22.36 -4.17
C TYR A 214 -25.62 -21.91 -3.54
N ILE A 215 -26.34 -22.86 -2.89
CA ILE A 215 -27.58 -22.60 -2.18
C ILE A 215 -27.41 -23.01 -0.73
N CYS A 216 -27.52 -22.05 0.17
CA CYS A 216 -27.69 -22.29 1.60
C CYS A 216 -29.15 -22.43 1.91
N THR A 217 -29.59 -23.57 2.47
CA THR A 217 -30.95 -23.82 2.93
C THR A 217 -30.97 -24.04 4.42
N VAL A 218 -31.69 -23.20 5.14
CA VAL A 218 -31.85 -23.28 6.60
C VAL A 218 -33.27 -23.78 6.90
N TYR A 219 -33.35 -24.91 7.57
CA TYR A 219 -34.62 -25.51 7.99
C TYR A 219 -34.89 -25.14 9.45
N ARG A 220 -36.05 -24.57 9.71
CA ARG A 220 -36.60 -24.24 11.04
C ARG A 220 -37.98 -24.82 11.20
N GLU A 221 -38.45 -25.01 12.46
CA GLU A 221 -39.82 -25.38 12.71
C GLU A 221 -40.83 -24.45 11.96
N GLY A 222 -41.43 -24.98 10.88
CA GLY A 222 -42.43 -24.25 10.09
C GLY A 222 -41.97 -23.32 9.00
N ASP A 223 -40.61 -23.11 8.81
CA ASP A 223 -40.10 -22.24 7.76
C ASP A 223 -38.79 -22.75 7.11
N ILE A 224 -38.60 -22.45 5.84
CA ILE A 224 -37.38 -22.78 5.07
C ILE A 224 -36.85 -21.49 4.45
N LEU A 225 -35.66 -21.09 4.88
CA LEU A 225 -34.95 -19.95 4.30
C LEU A 225 -33.91 -20.43 3.29
N ARG A 226 -33.82 -19.77 2.14
CA ARG A 226 -32.83 -20.07 1.10
C ARG A 226 -32.10 -18.81 0.70
N SER A 227 -30.79 -18.88 0.60
CA SER A 227 -29.95 -17.85 0.02
C SER A 227 -29.10 -18.46 -1.09
N LYS A 228 -28.94 -17.71 -2.19
CA LYS A 228 -28.16 -18.11 -3.35
C LYS A 228 -26.87 -17.30 -3.39
N VAL A 229 -25.75 -17.97 -3.61
CA VAL A 229 -24.43 -17.36 -3.77
C VAL A 229 -23.83 -17.80 -5.09
N LEU A 230 -23.52 -16.87 -5.97
CA LEU A 230 -22.75 -17.14 -7.19
C LEU A 230 -21.27 -17.00 -6.87
N LEU A 231 -20.55 -18.11 -6.80
CA LEU A 231 -19.10 -18.11 -6.77
C LEU A 231 -18.56 -17.99 -8.18
N GLN A 232 -17.79 -16.93 -8.43
CA GLN A 232 -17.13 -16.70 -9.71
C GLN A 232 -15.62 -16.67 -9.50
N MET A 233 -14.90 -17.51 -10.27
CA MET A 233 -13.45 -17.47 -10.29
C MET A 233 -12.95 -16.46 -11.31
N VAL A 234 -12.13 -15.53 -10.83
CA VAL A 234 -11.47 -14.54 -11.68
C VAL A 234 -10.10 -15.07 -12.09
N GLU A 235 -9.91 -15.33 -13.39
CA GLU A 235 -8.63 -15.73 -13.96
C GLU A 235 -7.68 -14.53 -13.90
N VAL A 236 -6.61 -14.62 -13.10
CA VAL A 236 -5.56 -13.60 -13.00
C VAL A 236 -4.34 -14.04 -13.77
N GLN A 237 -3.93 -13.24 -14.75
CA GLN A 237 -2.70 -13.47 -15.49
C GLN A 237 -1.68 -12.37 -15.19
N GLN A 238 -0.48 -12.78 -14.75
CA GLN A 238 0.62 -11.83 -14.56
C GLN A 238 1.40 -11.63 -15.85
N VAL A 239 1.67 -10.38 -16.20
CA VAL A 239 2.49 -9.95 -17.31
C VAL A 239 3.59 -9.05 -16.79
N LYS A 240 4.85 -9.36 -17.13
CA LYS A 240 6.01 -8.56 -16.75
C LYS A 240 6.69 -8.05 -18.02
N VAL A 241 7.08 -6.79 -18.00
CA VAL A 241 7.76 -6.13 -19.12
C VAL A 241 8.81 -5.15 -18.58
N ASP A 242 9.92 -5.02 -19.29
CA ASP A 242 10.91 -4.00 -18.94
C ASP A 242 10.53 -2.65 -19.55
N SER A 243 10.74 -1.57 -18.80
CA SER A 243 10.59 -0.22 -19.34
C SER A 243 11.61 -0.01 -20.48
N GLY A 244 11.13 0.48 -21.62
CA GLY A 244 11.94 0.63 -22.83
C GLY A 244 11.52 -0.33 -23.95
N GLU A 245 10.71 -1.33 -23.65
CA GLU A 245 10.06 -2.15 -24.66
C GLU A 245 9.07 -1.32 -25.48
N GLU A 246 8.92 -1.68 -26.76
CA GLU A 246 8.03 -0.96 -27.68
C GLU A 246 6.57 -1.07 -27.27
N SER A 247 6.17 -2.25 -26.83
CA SER A 247 4.81 -2.52 -26.38
C SER A 247 4.74 -3.78 -25.51
N VAL A 248 3.63 -3.89 -24.78
CA VAL A 248 3.30 -5.09 -24.02
C VAL A 248 1.89 -5.56 -24.37
N LEU A 249 1.71 -6.88 -24.48
CA LEU A 249 0.41 -7.49 -24.74
C LEU A 249 -0.25 -7.90 -23.44
N LEU A 250 -1.44 -7.38 -23.18
CA LEU A 250 -2.33 -7.80 -22.09
C LEU A 250 -3.30 -8.84 -22.66
N PRO A 251 -3.17 -10.12 -22.30
CA PRO A 251 -3.89 -11.18 -22.98
C PRO A 251 -5.34 -11.32 -22.48
N CYS A 252 -6.29 -11.31 -23.43
CA CYS A 252 -7.70 -11.61 -23.19
C CYS A 252 -8.24 -12.42 -24.38
N LYS A 253 -8.37 -13.75 -24.19
CA LYS A 253 -8.89 -14.65 -25.21
C LYS A 253 -10.11 -15.39 -24.72
N THR A 254 -11.07 -15.63 -25.63
CA THR A 254 -12.23 -16.47 -25.38
C THR A 254 -12.42 -17.49 -26.51
N ILE A 255 -13.23 -18.50 -26.24
CA ILE A 255 -13.49 -19.55 -27.23
C ILE A 255 -14.34 -18.95 -28.34
N ALA A 256 -13.87 -19.02 -29.59
CA ALA A 256 -14.55 -18.46 -30.77
C ALA A 256 -15.99 -19.00 -30.96
N HIS A 257 -16.30 -20.16 -30.41
CA HIS A 257 -17.65 -20.74 -30.46
C HIS A 257 -18.68 -19.94 -29.64
N LEU A 258 -18.28 -19.34 -28.52
CA LEU A 258 -19.19 -18.50 -27.69
C LEU A 258 -19.60 -17.22 -28.42
N ILE A 259 -18.86 -16.81 -29.44
CA ILE A 259 -19.03 -15.55 -30.18
C ILE A 259 -19.77 -15.76 -31.49
N LYS A 260 -19.68 -16.94 -32.13
CA LYS A 260 -20.17 -17.19 -33.50
C LYS A 260 -21.66 -16.93 -33.74
N ASN A 261 -22.48 -16.92 -32.70
CA ASN A 261 -23.95 -16.76 -32.81
C ASN A 261 -24.46 -15.41 -32.30
N SER A 262 -23.58 -14.48 -31.93
CA SER A 262 -24.02 -13.22 -31.33
C SER A 262 -23.57 -12.00 -32.13
N ARG A 263 -24.54 -11.27 -32.70
CA ARG A 263 -24.30 -10.01 -33.42
C ARG A 263 -24.07 -8.79 -32.50
N GLN A 264 -24.00 -8.98 -31.19
CA GLN A 264 -23.95 -7.91 -30.21
C GLN A 264 -22.90 -8.18 -29.09
N ILE A 265 -21.68 -8.56 -29.52
CA ILE A 265 -20.55 -8.68 -28.61
C ILE A 265 -19.90 -7.30 -28.44
N SER A 266 -19.65 -6.91 -27.21
CA SER A 266 -18.85 -5.75 -26.86
C SER A 266 -17.77 -6.12 -25.85
N VAL A 267 -16.65 -5.42 -25.90
CA VAL A 267 -15.50 -5.62 -25.01
C VAL A 267 -15.14 -4.31 -24.35
N MET A 268 -14.81 -4.37 -23.09
CA MET A 268 -14.35 -3.24 -22.30
C MET A 268 -13.09 -3.63 -21.55
N TRP A 269 -12.07 -2.76 -21.60
CA TRP A 269 -10.90 -2.81 -20.76
C TRP A 269 -10.96 -1.68 -19.74
N ARG A 270 -10.69 -1.99 -18.46
CA ARG A 270 -10.60 -1.03 -17.36
C ARG A 270 -9.30 -1.22 -16.56
N ASP A 271 -8.81 -0.13 -16.03
CA ASP A 271 -7.82 -0.08 -14.96
C ASP A 271 -8.57 -0.19 -13.63
N LEU A 272 -8.30 -1.23 -12.84
CA LEU A 272 -9.02 -1.51 -11.60
C LEU A 272 -8.63 -0.57 -10.46
N ASP A 273 -7.36 -0.14 -10.39
CA ASP A 273 -6.87 0.63 -9.25
C ASP A 273 -7.39 2.09 -9.29
N ASN A 274 -7.65 2.61 -10.50
CA ASN A 274 -8.15 3.98 -10.68
C ASN A 274 -9.56 4.04 -11.29
N ASP A 275 -10.21 2.90 -11.53
CA ASP A 275 -11.50 2.75 -12.23
C ASP A 275 -11.58 3.52 -13.57
N ARG A 276 -10.45 3.57 -14.29
CA ARG A 276 -10.32 4.30 -15.56
C ARG A 276 -10.72 3.42 -16.73
N LEU A 277 -11.48 4.00 -17.67
CA LEU A 277 -11.79 3.34 -18.92
C LEU A 277 -10.60 3.40 -19.88
N ILE A 278 -10.00 2.26 -20.21
CA ILE A 278 -8.81 2.18 -21.07
C ILE A 278 -9.17 2.02 -22.53
N VAL A 279 -10.14 1.18 -22.85
CA VAL A 279 -10.55 0.89 -24.22
C VAL A 279 -12.05 0.78 -24.33
N GLN A 280 -12.52 1.33 -25.42
CA GLN A 280 -13.88 1.39 -25.88
C GLN A 280 -14.60 0.06 -25.92
N LYS A 281 -15.91 0.16 -25.71
CA LYS A 281 -16.93 -0.79 -26.11
C LYS A 281 -16.86 -1.02 -27.62
N TYR A 282 -16.21 -2.10 -28.05
CA TYR A 282 -16.25 -2.52 -29.44
C TYR A 282 -17.64 -3.11 -29.70
N GLY A 283 -18.46 -2.45 -30.53
CA GLY A 283 -19.64 -3.17 -31.03
C GLY A 283 -21.01 -2.51 -31.06
N SER A 284 -21.36 -1.46 -30.42
CA SER A 284 -22.57 -0.64 -30.64
C SER A 284 -22.79 0.35 -29.49
N GLY A 285 -22.69 1.62 -29.75
CA GLY A 285 -22.91 2.72 -28.85
C GLY A 285 -21.89 3.82 -29.06
N GLU A 286 -22.19 5.04 -28.67
CA GLU A 286 -21.22 6.12 -28.67
C GLU A 286 -19.98 5.72 -27.87
N PRO A 287 -18.76 6.04 -28.34
CA PRO A 287 -17.53 5.73 -27.62
C PRO A 287 -17.54 6.49 -26.30
N ASP A 288 -17.58 5.78 -25.19
CA ASP A 288 -17.22 6.37 -23.91
C ASP A 288 -15.81 6.96 -24.04
N LYS A 289 -15.58 8.16 -23.53
CA LYS A 289 -14.28 8.85 -23.66
C LYS A 289 -13.20 8.00 -23.02
N GLN A 290 -12.28 7.50 -23.85
CA GLN A 290 -11.04 6.88 -23.39
C GLN A 290 -10.27 7.86 -22.50
N ASP A 291 -9.69 7.35 -21.39
CA ASP A 291 -8.83 8.16 -20.54
C ASP A 291 -7.61 8.69 -21.31
N GLN A 292 -7.21 9.93 -21.02
CA GLN A 292 -6.13 10.62 -21.75
C GLN A 292 -4.78 9.88 -21.64
N ASP A 293 -4.51 9.21 -20.51
CA ASP A 293 -3.27 8.47 -20.30
C ASP A 293 -3.12 7.27 -21.25
N TYR A 294 -4.22 6.76 -21.82
CA TYR A 294 -4.25 5.62 -22.72
C TYR A 294 -4.53 5.98 -24.19
N THR A 295 -4.83 7.25 -24.46
CA THR A 295 -5.10 7.73 -25.82
C THR A 295 -3.86 7.55 -26.70
N ASP A 296 -4.03 7.02 -27.91
CA ASP A 296 -2.98 6.69 -28.92
C ASP A 296 -1.95 5.63 -28.44
N ARG A 297 -2.06 5.13 -27.21
CA ARG A 297 -1.15 4.13 -26.65
C ARG A 297 -1.71 2.72 -26.66
N THR A 298 -2.97 2.52 -27.00
CA THR A 298 -3.62 1.21 -26.93
C THR A 298 -4.13 0.77 -28.30
N GLU A 299 -3.99 -0.53 -28.57
CA GLU A 299 -4.41 -1.14 -29.84
C GLU A 299 -4.94 -2.56 -29.62
N MET A 300 -6.05 -2.91 -30.31
CA MET A 300 -6.60 -4.25 -30.37
C MET A 300 -6.56 -4.77 -31.80
N LYS A 301 -6.47 -6.10 -31.96
CA LYS A 301 -6.47 -6.74 -33.28
C LYS A 301 -7.77 -6.47 -34.04
N THR A 302 -7.67 -6.11 -35.33
CA THR A 302 -8.82 -5.78 -36.19
C THR A 302 -9.86 -6.90 -36.34
N HIS A 303 -9.49 -8.16 -36.14
CA HIS A 303 -10.38 -9.33 -36.28
C HIS A 303 -10.72 -10.03 -34.95
N CYS A 304 -10.69 -9.31 -33.83
CA CYS A 304 -10.92 -9.85 -32.49
C CYS A 304 -12.25 -10.62 -32.36
N LEU A 305 -13.33 -10.10 -32.96
CA LEU A 305 -14.65 -10.76 -32.95
C LEU A 305 -14.67 -12.10 -33.71
N ARG A 306 -13.82 -12.29 -34.72
CA ARG A 306 -13.74 -13.55 -35.47
C ARG A 306 -12.85 -14.58 -34.80
N THR A 307 -11.77 -14.11 -34.19
CA THR A 307 -10.74 -14.97 -33.59
C THR A 307 -11.01 -15.27 -32.11
N GLY A 308 -11.81 -14.45 -31.43
CA GLY A 308 -11.97 -14.50 -29.98
C GLY A 308 -10.76 -13.94 -29.22
N ASP A 309 -9.84 -13.25 -29.90
CA ASP A 309 -8.65 -12.65 -29.29
C ASP A 309 -8.88 -11.15 -29.08
N PHE A 310 -9.24 -10.79 -27.86
CA PHE A 310 -9.49 -9.41 -27.39
C PHE A 310 -8.31 -8.82 -26.61
N SER A 311 -7.12 -9.42 -26.79
CA SER A 311 -5.91 -8.93 -26.15
C SER A 311 -5.61 -7.48 -26.52
N LEU A 312 -5.18 -6.70 -25.53
CA LEU A 312 -4.84 -5.29 -25.65
C LEU A 312 -3.32 -5.12 -25.75
N THR A 313 -2.86 -4.41 -26.77
CA THR A 313 -1.46 -3.98 -26.87
C THR A 313 -1.33 -2.58 -26.28
N LEU A 314 -0.49 -2.42 -25.26
CA LEU A 314 -0.13 -1.13 -24.66
C LEU A 314 1.26 -0.72 -25.15
N LYS A 315 1.35 0.44 -25.81
CA LYS A 315 2.59 0.99 -26.38
C LYS A 315 3.38 1.77 -25.35
N ASN A 316 4.72 1.68 -25.41
CA ASN A 316 5.66 2.40 -24.57
C ASN A 316 5.33 2.31 -23.07
N PRO A 317 5.30 1.10 -22.47
CA PRO A 317 4.92 0.92 -21.09
C PRO A 317 5.88 1.64 -20.13
N THR A 318 5.31 2.24 -19.08
CA THR A 318 6.00 3.00 -18.02
C THR A 318 5.65 2.44 -16.65
N ALA A 319 6.38 2.84 -15.60
CA ALA A 319 6.09 2.44 -14.22
C ALA A 319 4.66 2.77 -13.78
N ARG A 320 4.06 3.84 -14.33
CA ARG A 320 2.68 4.25 -14.06
C ARG A 320 1.64 3.28 -14.62
N ASP A 321 2.04 2.43 -15.57
CA ASP A 321 1.19 1.40 -16.14
C ASP A 321 1.22 0.09 -15.33
N THR A 322 2.07 -0.01 -14.28
CA THR A 322 2.05 -1.12 -13.32
C THR A 322 0.74 -1.08 -12.54
N ASN A 323 -0.17 -1.98 -12.91
CA ASN A 323 -1.54 -1.94 -12.41
C ASN A 323 -2.29 -3.24 -12.67
N SER A 324 -3.48 -3.38 -12.09
CA SER A 324 -4.43 -4.45 -12.37
C SER A 324 -5.43 -3.99 -13.44
N TYR A 325 -5.55 -4.75 -14.51
CA TYR A 325 -6.42 -4.49 -15.64
C TYR A 325 -7.49 -5.56 -15.74
N VAL A 326 -8.70 -5.19 -16.12
CA VAL A 326 -9.79 -6.13 -16.37
C VAL A 326 -10.30 -6.01 -17.80
N CYS A 327 -10.40 -7.16 -18.46
CA CYS A 327 -11.08 -7.34 -19.75
C CYS A 327 -12.44 -7.95 -19.52
N ILE A 328 -13.51 -7.27 -19.90
CA ILE A 328 -14.88 -7.73 -19.76
C ILE A 328 -15.52 -7.90 -21.13
N ILE A 329 -16.01 -9.10 -21.44
CA ILE A 329 -16.68 -9.43 -22.69
C ILE A 329 -18.18 -9.54 -22.42
N TYR A 330 -18.97 -8.76 -23.15
CA TYR A 330 -20.43 -8.73 -23.04
C TYR A 330 -21.10 -9.32 -24.26
N ASN A 331 -22.26 -9.94 -24.05
CA ASN A 331 -23.27 -10.20 -25.07
C ASN A 331 -24.53 -9.41 -24.70
N LYS A 332 -24.84 -8.36 -25.44
CA LYS A 332 -25.82 -7.34 -25.04
C LYS A 332 -25.39 -6.71 -23.72
N ASN A 333 -26.14 -6.93 -22.65
CA ASN A 333 -25.84 -6.44 -21.30
C ASN A 333 -25.41 -7.55 -20.33
N LYS A 334 -25.20 -8.78 -20.81
CA LYS A 334 -24.80 -9.91 -19.98
C LYS A 334 -23.29 -10.13 -20.12
N VAL A 335 -22.58 -10.18 -19.00
CA VAL A 335 -21.16 -10.54 -18.96
C VAL A 335 -21.02 -12.00 -19.40
N LEU A 336 -20.19 -12.24 -20.43
CA LEU A 336 -19.84 -13.59 -20.91
C LEU A 336 -18.56 -14.08 -20.28
N LYS A 337 -17.56 -13.19 -20.15
CA LYS A 337 -16.27 -13.50 -19.56
C LYS A 337 -15.66 -12.25 -18.97
N GLU A 338 -15.04 -12.43 -17.84
CA GLU A 338 -14.20 -11.45 -17.17
C GLU A 338 -12.80 -12.05 -16.95
N LYS A 339 -11.74 -11.29 -17.23
CA LYS A 339 -10.38 -11.73 -17.03
C LYS A 339 -9.55 -10.59 -16.49
N GLN A 340 -8.87 -10.83 -15.38
CA GLN A 340 -7.92 -9.89 -14.78
C GLN A 340 -6.50 -10.15 -15.26
N VAL A 341 -5.78 -9.08 -15.57
CA VAL A 341 -4.37 -9.09 -15.97
C VAL A 341 -3.61 -8.12 -15.09
N VAL A 342 -2.62 -8.60 -14.37
CA VAL A 342 -1.73 -7.77 -13.56
C VAL A 342 -0.48 -7.48 -14.38
N LEU A 343 -0.25 -6.21 -14.71
CA LEU A 343 0.95 -5.75 -15.40
C LEU A 343 1.96 -5.21 -14.40
N GLU A 344 3.18 -5.71 -14.46
CA GLU A 344 4.34 -5.20 -13.75
C GLU A 344 5.36 -4.67 -14.76
N VAL A 345 5.57 -3.35 -14.76
CA VAL A 345 6.61 -2.71 -15.57
C VAL A 345 7.87 -2.54 -14.73
N LYS A 346 8.92 -3.27 -15.08
CA LYS A 346 10.21 -3.20 -14.39
C LYS A 346 11.01 -2.00 -14.86
N VAL A 347 11.41 -1.16 -13.91
CA VAL A 347 12.29 -0.03 -14.14
C VAL A 347 13.72 -0.43 -13.75
N GLN A 348 14.66 -0.26 -14.66
CA GLN A 348 16.08 -0.52 -14.40
C GLN A 348 16.56 0.42 -13.29
N GLN A 349 17.18 -0.13 -12.25
CA GLN A 349 17.82 0.64 -11.19
C GLN A 349 19.30 0.83 -11.49
N VAL A 350 19.76 2.08 -11.34
CA VAL A 350 21.16 2.48 -11.42
C VAL A 350 21.55 3.04 -10.05
N GLU A 351 22.58 2.50 -9.44
CA GLU A 351 23.07 2.95 -8.14
C GLU A 351 24.44 3.60 -8.30
N VAL A 352 24.68 4.67 -7.58
CA VAL A 352 25.97 5.39 -7.54
C VAL A 352 26.19 5.94 -6.14
N GLU A 353 27.45 6.05 -5.73
CA GLU A 353 27.79 6.76 -4.49
C GLU A 353 27.87 8.27 -4.73
N GLU A 354 27.42 9.04 -3.75
CA GLU A 354 27.57 10.48 -3.77
C GLU A 354 29.07 10.87 -3.77
N GLY A 355 29.43 11.83 -4.62
CA GLY A 355 30.82 12.28 -4.77
C GLY A 355 31.59 11.60 -5.92
N GLU A 356 30.95 10.66 -6.65
CA GLU A 356 31.47 10.16 -7.91
C GLU A 356 31.45 11.27 -8.97
N GLU A 357 32.36 11.20 -9.94
CA GLU A 357 32.45 12.22 -10.97
C GLU A 357 31.27 12.27 -11.88
N PHE A 358 30.74 11.07 -12.23
CA PHE A 358 29.56 10.93 -13.08
C PHE A 358 28.85 9.60 -12.83
N VAL A 359 27.59 9.57 -13.26
CA VAL A 359 26.81 8.35 -13.40
C VAL A 359 26.25 8.26 -14.81
N LEU A 360 26.26 7.05 -15.36
CA LEU A 360 25.68 6.77 -16.67
C LEU A 360 24.29 6.18 -16.49
N LEU A 361 23.28 6.80 -17.12
CA LEU A 361 21.92 6.26 -17.28
C LEU A 361 21.86 5.57 -18.65
N PRO A 362 22.00 4.22 -18.74
CA PRO A 362 22.25 3.55 -19.99
C PRO A 362 20.98 3.28 -20.78
N TRP A 363 20.91 3.73 -22.05
CA TRP A 363 19.87 3.35 -22.96
C TRP A 363 20.34 3.21 -24.41
N LYS A 364 20.25 2.00 -24.94
CA LYS A 364 20.45 1.71 -26.35
C LYS A 364 19.14 1.28 -26.97
N THR A 365 18.82 1.81 -28.13
CA THR A 365 17.60 1.51 -28.89
C THR A 365 17.91 1.15 -30.32
N THR A 366 17.09 0.32 -30.93
CA THR A 366 17.20 -0.12 -32.33
C THR A 366 16.35 0.72 -33.28
N LEU A 367 16.26 2.02 -33.05
CA LEU A 367 15.57 2.91 -34.01
C LEU A 367 16.30 2.88 -35.37
N HIS A 368 15.67 2.30 -36.39
CA HIS A 368 16.09 2.48 -37.77
C HIS A 368 15.73 3.90 -38.20
N ILE A 369 16.71 4.80 -38.11
CA ILE A 369 16.51 6.23 -38.33
C ILE A 369 16.97 6.54 -39.73
N GLU A 370 16.05 6.58 -40.70
CA GLU A 370 16.33 7.05 -42.05
C GLU A 370 16.61 8.56 -42.10
N ASN A 371 16.14 9.34 -41.13
CA ASN A 371 16.30 10.79 -41.01
C ASN A 371 16.56 11.28 -39.59
N ALA A 372 17.79 11.14 -39.10
CA ALA A 372 18.21 11.54 -37.76
C ALA A 372 17.95 13.03 -37.42
N SER A 373 17.93 13.92 -38.40
CA SER A 373 17.68 15.38 -38.22
C SER A 373 16.23 15.72 -37.87
N GLN A 374 15.35 14.74 -37.81
CA GLN A 374 13.92 14.93 -37.59
C GLN A 374 13.45 14.42 -36.22
N LEU A 375 14.36 13.96 -35.39
CA LEU A 375 14.05 13.41 -34.07
C LEU A 375 14.43 14.38 -32.97
N ALA A 376 13.61 14.42 -31.94
CA ALA A 376 13.92 15.05 -30.67
C ALA A 376 14.07 13.97 -29.58
N VAL A 377 15.05 14.14 -28.71
CA VAL A 377 15.28 13.30 -27.53
C VAL A 377 15.20 14.17 -26.29
N GLU A 378 14.35 13.78 -25.38
CA GLU A 378 14.14 14.51 -24.15
C GLU A 378 14.29 13.59 -22.93
N TRP A 379 15.19 13.94 -22.03
CA TRP A 379 15.31 13.37 -20.71
C TRP A 379 14.58 14.25 -19.69
N THR A 380 13.69 13.67 -18.91
CA THR A 380 12.96 14.34 -17.83
C THR A 380 13.07 13.53 -16.53
N ASN A 381 12.96 14.19 -15.37
CA ASN A 381 12.79 13.53 -14.09
C ASN A 381 11.30 13.23 -13.82
N TYR A 382 10.98 12.62 -12.67
CA TYR A 382 9.60 12.29 -12.29
C TYR A 382 8.69 13.52 -12.18
N GLU A 383 9.24 14.69 -11.84
CA GLU A 383 8.52 15.96 -11.74
C GLU A 383 8.34 16.64 -13.12
N ASN A 384 8.72 15.97 -14.21
CA ASN A 384 8.74 16.49 -15.58
C ASN A 384 9.70 17.68 -15.79
N ARG A 385 10.69 17.89 -14.90
CA ARG A 385 11.75 18.85 -15.15
C ARG A 385 12.65 18.36 -16.28
N LYS A 386 13.07 19.25 -17.15
CA LYS A 386 13.91 18.91 -18.31
C LYS A 386 15.36 18.75 -17.92
N VAL A 387 15.81 17.50 -17.91
CA VAL A 387 17.18 17.11 -17.54
C VAL A 387 18.15 17.32 -18.69
N HIS A 388 17.78 16.90 -19.91
CA HIS A 388 18.55 17.09 -21.13
C HIS A 388 17.65 17.10 -22.33
N VAL A 389 17.86 18.02 -23.26
CA VAL A 389 17.05 18.18 -24.47
C VAL A 389 17.95 18.23 -25.71
N TYR A 390 17.70 17.34 -26.64
CA TYR A 390 18.29 17.35 -27.96
C TYR A 390 17.17 17.51 -29.01
N GLU A 391 17.29 18.56 -29.82
CA GLU A 391 16.28 18.91 -30.85
C GLU A 391 16.97 19.67 -31.98
N ASP A 392 16.48 19.49 -33.21
CA ASP A 392 17.02 20.13 -34.43
C ASP A 392 18.53 20.00 -34.58
N GLY A 393 19.06 18.80 -34.32
CA GLY A 393 20.46 18.48 -34.49
C GLY A 393 21.43 18.98 -33.43
N SER A 394 20.93 19.58 -32.33
CA SER A 394 21.78 20.15 -31.27
C SER A 394 21.17 19.99 -29.87
N ASP A 395 22.06 20.01 -28.85
CA ASP A 395 21.65 20.08 -27.46
C ASP A 395 21.11 21.47 -27.15
N ARG A 396 19.94 21.53 -26.48
CA ARG A 396 19.22 22.76 -26.14
C ARG A 396 19.38 23.09 -24.66
N THR A 397 20.53 23.61 -24.25
CA THR A 397 20.82 23.95 -22.84
C THR A 397 19.89 25.01 -22.28
N ASN A 398 19.36 25.90 -23.11
CA ASN A 398 18.37 26.90 -22.72
C ASN A 398 16.98 26.34 -22.37
N LYS A 399 16.73 25.06 -22.72
CA LYS A 399 15.50 24.35 -22.37
C LYS A 399 15.66 23.44 -21.15
N GLN A 400 16.89 23.28 -20.65
CA GLN A 400 17.17 22.49 -19.45
C GLN A 400 16.80 23.26 -18.19
N ASP A 401 16.35 22.50 -17.17
CA ASP A 401 16.20 23.04 -15.82
C ASP A 401 17.56 23.46 -15.26
N ASN A 402 17.58 24.55 -14.47
CA ASN A 402 18.79 25.15 -13.92
C ASN A 402 19.64 24.14 -13.12
N GLU A 403 19.01 23.20 -12.44
CA GLU A 403 19.71 22.18 -11.63
C GLU A 403 20.54 21.22 -12.49
N TYR A 404 20.20 21.05 -13.78
CA TYR A 404 20.88 20.13 -14.70
C TYR A 404 21.78 20.81 -15.73
N GLN A 405 21.81 22.15 -15.75
CA GLN A 405 22.67 22.88 -16.69
C GLN A 405 24.14 22.56 -16.41
N ASN A 406 24.91 22.32 -17.48
CA ASN A 406 26.33 21.94 -17.46
C ASN A 406 26.65 20.62 -16.72
N ARG A 407 25.63 19.92 -16.20
CA ARG A 407 25.81 18.64 -15.49
C ARG A 407 25.44 17.42 -16.33
N THR A 408 24.88 17.59 -17.51
CA THR A 408 24.39 16.47 -18.33
C THR A 408 25.04 16.45 -19.71
N GLU A 409 25.32 15.24 -20.19
CA GLU A 409 25.97 15.04 -21.49
C GLU A 409 25.45 13.74 -22.15
N MET A 410 25.25 13.78 -23.47
CA MET A 410 24.97 12.62 -24.29
C MET A 410 26.06 12.47 -25.36
N LYS A 411 26.27 11.26 -25.89
CA LYS A 411 27.23 11.01 -26.97
C LYS A 411 26.90 11.79 -28.24
N ALA A 412 27.88 12.30 -28.93
CA ALA A 412 27.69 13.08 -30.16
C ALA A 412 27.00 12.30 -31.28
N ASP A 413 27.30 11.00 -31.42
CA ASP A 413 26.75 10.11 -32.46
C ASP A 413 25.53 9.31 -32.04
N ARG A 414 24.83 9.80 -31.00
CA ARG A 414 23.67 9.14 -30.29
C ARG A 414 22.61 8.61 -31.25
N LEU A 415 22.20 9.40 -32.24
CA LEU A 415 21.16 8.99 -33.17
C LEU A 415 21.65 7.98 -34.21
N ARG A 416 22.92 8.05 -34.57
CA ARG A 416 23.52 7.09 -35.53
C ARG A 416 23.74 5.72 -34.91
N THR A 417 24.14 5.71 -33.62
CA THR A 417 24.45 4.48 -32.89
C THR A 417 23.25 3.91 -32.14
N GLY A 418 22.19 4.70 -31.99
CA GLY A 418 21.05 4.37 -31.12
C GLY A 418 21.39 4.43 -29.62
N ASP A 419 22.58 4.95 -29.25
CA ASP A 419 23.01 5.09 -27.85
C ASP A 419 22.53 6.42 -27.27
N LEU A 420 21.38 6.39 -26.64
CA LEU A 420 20.72 7.55 -26.01
C LEU A 420 21.07 7.70 -24.52
N SER A 421 22.12 7.02 -24.07
CA SER A 421 22.55 7.08 -22.67
C SER A 421 22.87 8.51 -22.24
N LEU A 422 22.47 8.87 -21.01
CA LEU A 422 22.74 10.15 -20.40
C LEU A 422 23.84 10.02 -19.34
N THR A 423 24.85 10.84 -19.41
CA THR A 423 25.85 11.01 -18.36
C THR A 423 25.42 12.18 -17.49
N LEU A 424 25.23 11.95 -16.18
CA LEU A 424 24.98 12.98 -15.17
C LEU A 424 26.24 13.16 -14.34
N LYS A 425 26.78 14.38 -14.31
CA LYS A 425 28.01 14.76 -13.61
C LYS A 425 27.70 15.12 -12.16
N HIS A 426 28.59 14.70 -11.26
CA HIS A 426 28.56 14.99 -9.82
C HIS A 426 27.19 14.72 -9.19
N PRO A 427 26.74 13.44 -9.21
CA PRO A 427 25.44 13.07 -8.64
C PRO A 427 25.38 13.34 -7.14
N THR A 428 24.26 13.91 -6.71
CA THR A 428 23.90 14.19 -5.31
C THR A 428 22.64 13.41 -4.93
N ASP A 429 22.30 13.38 -3.64
CA ASP A 429 21.06 12.73 -3.18
C ASP A 429 19.80 13.33 -3.81
N HIS A 430 19.81 14.62 -4.14
CA HIS A 430 18.71 15.29 -4.86
C HIS A 430 18.49 14.73 -6.26
N ASP A 431 19.51 14.09 -6.84
CA ASP A 431 19.39 13.41 -8.14
C ASP A 431 18.76 12.01 -8.03
N THR A 432 18.48 11.48 -6.81
CA THR A 432 17.75 10.24 -6.62
C THR A 432 16.32 10.40 -7.14
N ASN A 433 16.05 9.86 -8.33
CA ASN A 433 14.77 10.07 -9.02
C ASN A 433 14.54 9.02 -10.12
N ILE A 434 13.31 8.99 -10.66
CA ILE A 434 13.02 8.26 -11.89
C ILE A 434 13.24 9.21 -13.07
N TYR A 435 14.15 8.83 -13.94
CA TYR A 435 14.46 9.53 -15.17
C TYR A 435 13.77 8.86 -16.34
N THR A 436 13.16 9.67 -17.20
CA THR A 436 12.46 9.21 -18.39
C THR A 436 13.11 9.81 -19.63
N CYS A 437 13.63 8.96 -20.53
CA CYS A 437 14.02 9.37 -21.88
C CYS A 437 12.89 9.10 -22.84
N THR A 438 12.53 10.10 -23.62
CA THR A 438 11.49 10.01 -24.66
C THR A 438 12.03 10.47 -25.99
N VAL A 439 11.77 9.68 -27.03
CA VAL A 439 12.11 10.02 -28.42
C VAL A 439 10.83 10.41 -29.15
N TYR A 440 10.86 11.58 -29.78
CA TYR A 440 9.73 12.12 -30.53
C TYR A 440 10.08 12.24 -32.01
N ASN A 441 9.04 12.11 -32.87
CA ASN A 441 9.11 12.55 -34.26
C ASN A 441 8.81 14.04 -34.40
N ARG A 442 8.80 14.59 -35.62
CA ARG A 442 8.45 16.00 -35.92
C ARG A 442 7.07 16.40 -35.46
N ASP A 443 6.11 15.47 -35.50
CA ASP A 443 4.73 15.69 -35.13
C ASP A 443 4.52 15.56 -33.58
N LYS A 444 5.61 15.52 -32.81
CA LYS A 444 5.63 15.31 -31.36
C LYS A 444 4.98 14.00 -30.90
N GLN A 445 4.88 12.99 -31.77
CA GLN A 445 4.43 11.68 -31.40
C GLN A 445 5.59 10.90 -30.76
N ILE A 446 5.27 10.18 -29.69
CA ILE A 446 6.24 9.34 -28.97
C ILE A 446 6.55 8.09 -29.77
N LEU A 447 7.80 7.97 -30.21
CA LEU A 447 8.31 6.78 -30.88
C LEU A 447 8.81 5.72 -29.91
N ARG A 448 9.57 6.14 -28.90
CA ARG A 448 10.16 5.28 -27.85
C ARG A 448 10.22 6.01 -26.52
N ARG A 449 10.13 5.24 -25.45
CA ARG A 449 10.25 5.78 -24.09
C ARG A 449 10.91 4.74 -23.18
N LYS A 450 11.86 5.14 -22.34
CA LYS A 450 12.45 4.31 -21.31
C LYS A 450 12.55 5.06 -19.99
N GLN A 451 12.29 4.36 -18.90
CA GLN A 451 12.48 4.87 -17.53
C GLN A 451 13.61 4.14 -16.83
N MET A 452 14.32 4.86 -15.98
CA MET A 452 15.35 4.35 -15.09
C MET A 452 15.26 5.01 -13.74
N HIS A 453 15.54 4.26 -12.69
CA HIS A 453 15.58 4.76 -11.33
C HIS A 453 17.03 4.95 -10.91
N LEU A 454 17.48 6.21 -10.80
CA LEU A 454 18.78 6.55 -10.22
C LEU A 454 18.63 6.61 -8.70
N LYS A 455 19.49 5.91 -7.99
CA LYS A 455 19.63 5.96 -6.54
C LYS A 455 21.04 6.37 -6.18
N VAL A 456 21.17 7.58 -5.65
CA VAL A 456 22.44 8.07 -5.13
C VAL A 456 22.53 7.72 -3.65
N LYS A 457 23.57 6.98 -3.28
CA LYS A 457 23.79 6.49 -1.92
C LYS A 457 24.81 7.33 -1.20
N VAL A 458 24.48 7.71 0.02
CA VAL A 458 25.48 8.28 0.95
C VAL A 458 26.32 7.13 1.50
N GLN A 459 27.63 7.23 1.35
CA GLN A 459 28.57 6.21 1.84
C GLN A 459 28.44 6.08 3.36
N GLN A 460 28.30 4.86 3.85
CA GLN A 460 28.23 4.55 5.28
C GLN A 460 29.55 4.00 5.77
N VAL A 461 30.05 4.56 6.86
CA VAL A 461 31.25 4.11 7.57
C VAL A 461 30.85 3.72 8.98
N GLU A 462 31.14 2.49 9.36
CA GLU A 462 30.88 1.97 10.71
C GLU A 462 32.21 1.79 11.44
N VAL A 463 32.24 2.15 12.70
CA VAL A 463 33.42 2.00 13.56
C VAL A 463 33.01 1.66 14.98
N ASP A 464 33.78 0.81 15.64
CA ASP A 464 33.63 0.59 17.08
C ASP A 464 34.24 1.74 17.87
N SER A 465 33.58 2.15 18.95
CA SER A 465 34.05 3.24 19.84
C SER A 465 35.43 2.97 20.51
N GLU A 466 35.97 1.76 20.35
CA GLU A 466 37.30 1.36 20.85
C GLU A 466 38.42 1.71 19.88
N LYS A 467 38.11 2.06 18.65
CA LYS A 467 39.11 2.38 17.65
C LYS A 467 39.72 3.77 17.90
N GLU A 468 41.04 3.88 17.74
CA GLU A 468 41.76 5.16 17.92
C GLU A 468 41.33 6.21 16.90
N SER A 469 40.97 5.78 15.70
CA SER A 469 40.52 6.68 14.64
C SER A 469 39.64 6.00 13.63
N VAL A 470 38.88 6.80 12.88
CA VAL A 470 38.09 6.37 11.74
C VAL A 470 38.37 7.28 10.55
N LEU A 471 38.45 6.69 9.35
CA LEU A 471 38.63 7.42 8.10
C LEU A 471 37.26 7.66 7.46
N LEU A 472 36.97 8.92 7.16
CA LEU A 472 35.84 9.33 6.33
C LEU A 472 36.36 9.50 4.90
N PRO A 473 36.13 8.51 3.99
CA PRO A 473 36.87 8.45 2.74
C PRO A 473 36.28 9.36 1.67
N TRP A 474 37.13 10.14 0.99
CA TRP A 474 36.81 10.79 -0.26
C TRP A 474 38.04 10.98 -1.14
N LYS A 475 38.04 10.34 -2.31
CA LYS A 475 39.04 10.56 -3.35
C LYS A 475 38.36 11.19 -4.55
N THR A 476 38.95 12.16 -5.16
CA THR A 476 38.47 12.87 -6.34
C THR A 476 39.62 13.19 -7.27
N THR A 477 39.33 13.74 -8.43
CA THR A 477 40.37 14.23 -9.35
C THR A 477 41.12 15.41 -8.77
N VAL A 478 42.37 15.53 -9.16
CA VAL A 478 43.30 16.60 -8.71
C VAL A 478 42.78 18.00 -9.07
N PHE A 479 42.85 18.93 -8.14
CA PHE A 479 42.52 20.34 -8.36
C PHE A 479 43.74 21.10 -8.81
N VAL A 480 43.64 21.84 -9.91
CA VAL A 480 44.73 22.62 -10.50
C VAL A 480 44.74 24.06 -10.00
N SER A 481 43.68 24.52 -9.35
CA SER A 481 43.48 25.89 -8.85
C SER A 481 43.43 25.94 -7.34
N GLN A 482 43.60 27.13 -6.79
CA GLN A 482 43.42 27.37 -5.35
C GLN A 482 41.95 27.14 -4.99
N VAL A 483 41.75 26.17 -4.10
CA VAL A 483 40.40 25.76 -3.60
C VAL A 483 40.47 25.65 -2.08
N THR A 484 39.30 25.85 -1.45
CA THR A 484 39.07 25.59 -0.03
C THR A 484 38.33 24.28 0.12
N VAL A 485 38.79 23.40 1.00
CA VAL A 485 38.13 22.14 1.36
C VAL A 485 37.58 22.29 2.77
N GLU A 486 36.27 22.08 2.92
CA GLU A 486 35.59 22.22 4.19
C GLU A 486 34.79 20.97 4.54
N TRP A 487 35.11 20.35 5.67
CA TRP A 487 34.31 19.29 6.28
C TRP A 487 33.37 19.89 7.32
N THR A 488 32.07 19.61 7.24
CA THR A 488 31.04 20.17 8.12
C THR A 488 30.08 19.10 8.63
N VAL A 489 29.45 19.38 9.78
CA VAL A 489 28.30 18.65 10.34
C VAL A 489 27.32 19.68 10.86
N TYR A 490 26.06 19.68 10.37
CA TYR A 490 25.04 20.66 10.74
C TYR A 490 25.58 22.12 10.76
N ASN A 491 26.23 22.52 9.68
CA ASN A 491 26.86 23.84 9.51
C ASN A 491 27.98 24.15 10.53
N ARG A 492 28.47 23.20 11.32
CA ARG A 492 29.62 23.35 12.19
C ARG A 492 30.87 22.88 11.45
N LYS A 493 31.89 23.69 11.43
CA LYS A 493 33.19 23.38 10.79
C LYS A 493 33.93 22.29 11.57
N VAL A 494 34.07 21.13 10.95
CA VAL A 494 34.81 19.97 11.48
C VAL A 494 36.29 20.08 11.14
N HIS A 495 36.60 20.42 9.89
CA HIS A 495 37.98 20.64 9.41
C HIS A 495 37.97 21.56 8.20
N VAL A 496 38.93 22.46 8.12
CA VAL A 496 39.08 23.39 6.99
C VAL A 496 40.53 23.36 6.51
N TYR A 497 40.71 23.14 5.21
CA TYR A 497 42.00 23.19 4.54
C TYR A 497 41.96 24.26 3.46
N GLU A 498 42.83 25.27 3.60
CA GLU A 498 42.86 26.42 2.72
C GLU A 498 44.30 26.91 2.56
N ASP A 499 44.66 27.40 1.37
CA ASP A 499 46.01 27.96 1.07
C ASP A 499 47.17 27.03 1.47
N GLY A 500 47.01 25.72 1.31
CA GLY A 500 48.05 24.72 1.60
C GLY A 500 48.18 24.37 3.09
N SER A 501 47.27 24.78 3.95
CA SER A 501 47.32 24.51 5.39
C SER A 501 45.97 24.31 6.06
N ASP A 502 45.99 23.60 7.20
CA ASP A 502 44.82 23.44 8.05
C ASP A 502 44.51 24.73 8.82
N ARG A 503 43.24 25.17 8.80
CA ARG A 503 42.72 26.33 9.53
C ARG A 503 42.13 25.90 10.87
N THR A 504 42.95 25.52 11.84
CA THR A 504 42.53 24.99 13.15
C THR A 504 41.75 26.00 14.00
N ASN A 505 41.94 27.30 13.79
CA ASN A 505 41.22 28.39 14.46
C ASN A 505 39.71 28.43 14.06
N GLU A 506 39.36 27.92 12.89
CA GLU A 506 37.98 27.88 12.40
C GLU A 506 37.23 26.63 12.83
N GLN A 507 37.93 25.63 13.32
CA GLN A 507 37.33 24.39 13.75
C GLN A 507 36.47 24.60 15.00
N HIS A 508 35.29 23.93 15.01
CA HIS A 508 34.45 23.86 16.20
C HIS A 508 35.18 23.14 17.34
N ASN A 509 35.02 23.60 18.58
CA ASN A 509 35.78 23.15 19.74
C ASN A 509 35.78 21.63 19.95
N ILE A 510 34.69 20.94 19.66
CA ILE A 510 34.57 19.48 19.79
C ILE A 510 35.50 18.72 18.84
N TYR A 511 35.88 19.31 17.70
CA TYR A 511 36.72 18.67 16.68
C TYR A 511 38.20 19.12 16.70
N ARG A 512 38.55 20.13 17.51
CA ARG A 512 39.93 20.58 17.65
C ARG A 512 40.82 19.42 18.09
N ASN A 513 41.98 19.28 17.43
CA ASN A 513 42.98 18.23 17.67
C ASN A 513 42.47 16.79 17.45
N ARG A 514 41.23 16.61 17.00
CA ARG A 514 40.63 15.30 16.71
C ARG A 514 40.52 15.00 15.22
N THR A 515 40.85 15.93 14.35
CA THR A 515 40.70 15.74 12.89
C THR A 515 42.00 16.03 12.17
N GLU A 516 42.24 15.24 11.10
CA GLU A 516 43.46 15.31 10.32
C GLU A 516 43.16 14.91 8.86
N MET A 517 43.71 15.67 7.91
CA MET A 517 43.75 15.30 6.50
C MET A 517 45.16 14.83 6.14
N LYS A 518 45.29 14.07 5.04
CA LYS A 518 46.59 13.67 4.51
C LYS A 518 47.36 14.87 4.00
N GLU A 519 48.73 14.74 3.95
CA GLU A 519 49.58 15.75 3.35
C GLU A 519 49.24 15.97 1.88
N ASP A 520 49.23 17.23 1.44
CA ASP A 520 48.92 17.67 0.08
C ASP A 520 47.63 17.11 -0.51
N PRO A 521 46.46 17.25 0.17
CA PRO A 521 45.20 16.64 -0.27
C PRO A 521 44.76 17.08 -1.67
N LEU A 522 45.10 18.33 -2.04
CA LEU A 522 44.73 18.88 -3.35
C LEU A 522 45.59 18.29 -4.47
N ARG A 523 46.84 17.97 -4.21
CA ARG A 523 47.76 17.38 -5.19
C ARG A 523 47.52 15.89 -5.39
N THR A 524 47.11 15.20 -4.32
CA THR A 524 46.82 13.75 -4.35
C THR A 524 45.39 13.44 -4.76
N GLY A 525 44.49 14.42 -4.63
CA GLY A 525 43.05 14.22 -4.78
C GLY A 525 42.43 13.42 -3.63
N ASP A 526 43.17 13.15 -2.54
CA ASP A 526 42.67 12.41 -1.37
C ASP A 526 42.19 13.41 -0.29
N LEU A 527 40.92 13.73 -0.31
CA LEU A 527 40.28 14.66 0.63
C LEU A 527 39.71 13.95 1.86
N SER A 528 40.10 12.70 2.10
CA SER A 528 39.62 11.91 3.23
C SER A 528 39.98 12.56 4.56
N LEU A 529 39.04 12.54 5.52
CA LEU A 529 39.22 13.04 6.88
C LEU A 529 39.42 11.91 7.87
N THR A 530 40.47 11.95 8.65
CA THR A 530 40.64 11.05 9.81
C THR A 530 40.07 11.74 11.04
N LEU A 531 39.11 11.09 11.71
CA LEU A 531 38.54 11.49 12.99
C LEU A 531 39.12 10.60 14.09
N LYS A 532 39.87 11.22 15.03
CA LYS A 532 40.48 10.54 16.17
C LYS A 532 39.49 10.37 17.31
N HIS A 533 39.58 9.23 18.01
CA HIS A 533 38.76 8.85 19.17
C HIS A 533 37.26 9.05 18.90
N PRO A 534 36.69 8.30 17.94
CA PRO A 534 35.28 8.41 17.60
C PRO A 534 34.40 8.03 18.77
N THR A 535 33.36 8.82 19.03
CA THR A 535 32.36 8.63 20.06
C THR A 535 30.97 8.49 19.42
N ASP A 536 29.99 8.00 20.17
CA ASP A 536 28.62 7.94 19.70
C ASP A 536 28.05 9.31 19.33
N HIS A 537 28.53 10.40 19.93
CA HIS A 537 28.19 11.77 19.52
C HIS A 537 28.69 12.13 18.12
N ASP A 538 29.61 11.35 17.58
CA ASP A 538 30.14 11.52 16.21
C ASP A 538 29.31 10.74 15.19
N THR A 539 28.29 9.96 15.59
CA THR A 539 27.32 9.30 14.72
C THR A 539 26.45 10.33 14.02
N LYS A 540 26.88 10.79 12.84
CA LYS A 540 26.29 11.88 12.05
C LYS A 540 26.63 11.75 10.58
N ILE A 541 26.02 12.63 9.77
CA ILE A 541 26.39 12.82 8.38
C ILE A 541 27.40 13.96 8.30
N TYR A 542 28.60 13.63 7.82
CA TYR A 542 29.66 14.55 7.52
C TYR A 542 29.59 14.96 6.06
N THR A 543 29.72 16.25 5.79
CA THR A 543 29.71 16.81 4.44
C THR A 543 31.05 17.45 4.15
N CYS A 544 31.73 16.99 3.11
CA CYS A 544 32.90 17.67 2.56
C CYS A 544 32.50 18.47 1.33
N THR A 545 32.87 19.73 1.29
CA THR A 545 32.59 20.64 0.18
C THR A 545 33.87 21.30 -0.27
N VAL A 546 34.09 21.37 -1.57
CA VAL A 546 35.20 22.03 -2.21
C VAL A 546 34.72 23.30 -2.89
N TYR A 547 35.27 24.44 -2.51
CA TYR A 547 34.92 25.74 -3.03
C TYR A 547 36.02 26.30 -3.90
N ASN A 548 35.70 27.09 -4.93
CA ASN A 548 36.65 27.96 -5.62
C ASN A 548 36.83 29.28 -4.84
N ARG A 549 37.67 30.18 -5.36
CA ARG A 549 37.89 31.53 -4.77
C ARG A 549 36.66 32.41 -4.71
N ASP A 550 35.67 32.16 -5.57
CA ASP A 550 34.41 32.90 -5.63
C ASP A 550 33.34 32.28 -4.74
N GLU A 551 33.72 31.40 -3.79
CA GLU A 551 32.83 30.64 -2.90
C GLU A 551 31.80 29.74 -3.61
N GLN A 552 32.04 29.42 -4.89
CA GLN A 552 31.17 28.51 -5.62
C GLN A 552 31.56 27.06 -5.33
N ILE A 553 30.55 26.22 -5.11
CA ILE A 553 30.72 24.78 -4.86
C ILE A 553 31.19 24.09 -6.14
N LEU A 554 32.39 23.55 -6.11
CA LEU A 554 32.93 22.74 -7.19
C LEU A 554 32.56 21.26 -7.04
N ARG A 555 32.64 20.74 -5.83
CA ARG A 555 32.41 19.31 -5.50
C ARG A 555 31.81 19.20 -4.11
N ARG A 556 31.07 18.15 -3.89
CA ARG A 556 30.46 17.82 -2.59
C ARG A 556 30.34 16.32 -2.41
N LYS A 557 30.62 15.83 -1.20
CA LYS A 557 30.36 14.44 -0.80
C LYS A 557 29.90 14.38 0.64
N ARG A 558 28.94 13.51 0.92
CA ARG A 558 28.52 13.20 2.30
C ARG A 558 28.95 11.79 2.67
N VAL A 559 29.31 11.61 3.93
CA VAL A 559 29.65 10.33 4.53
C VAL A 559 28.86 10.19 5.83
N ARG A 560 28.13 9.13 6.00
CA ARG A 560 27.45 8.78 7.25
C ARG A 560 28.40 7.99 8.11
N LEU A 561 28.77 8.54 9.26
CA LEU A 561 29.50 7.81 10.28
C LEU A 561 28.53 7.22 11.29
N GLU A 562 28.69 5.94 11.60
CA GLU A 562 28.00 5.23 12.67
C GLU A 562 29.01 4.64 13.64
N VAL A 563 29.04 5.15 14.86
CA VAL A 563 29.90 4.65 15.93
C VAL A 563 29.14 3.67 16.79
N LYS A 564 29.59 2.41 16.79
CA LYS A 564 28.99 1.35 17.60
C LYS A 564 29.45 1.46 19.04
N VAL A 565 28.50 1.64 19.94
CA VAL A 565 28.75 1.74 21.38
C VAL A 565 28.93 0.36 21.98
N GLN A 566 29.91 0.22 22.86
CA GLN A 566 30.14 -1.03 23.59
C GLN A 566 28.98 -1.29 24.57
N GLN A 567 28.43 -2.51 24.51
CA GLN A 567 27.39 -2.96 25.43
C GLN A 567 27.96 -3.97 26.42
N VAL A 568 27.67 -3.75 27.69
CA VAL A 568 27.99 -4.67 28.79
C VAL A 568 26.68 -5.26 29.33
N GLU A 569 26.52 -6.55 29.24
CA GLU A 569 25.31 -7.23 29.74
C GLU A 569 25.67 -8.06 30.97
N VAL A 570 24.93 -7.87 32.05
CA VAL A 570 25.08 -8.62 33.31
C VAL A 570 23.71 -9.02 33.84
N GLU A 571 23.66 -10.04 34.66
CA GLU A 571 22.43 -10.46 35.32
C GLU A 571 22.25 -9.70 36.65
N GLU A 572 20.99 -9.40 37.01
CA GLU A 572 20.66 -8.80 38.29
C GLU A 572 21.14 -9.69 39.45
N GLY A 573 21.82 -9.08 40.43
CA GLY A 573 22.47 -9.80 41.50
C GLY A 573 23.92 -10.24 41.21
N ALA A 574 24.44 -9.96 40.02
CA ALA A 574 25.89 -10.02 39.79
C ALA A 574 26.60 -9.06 40.76
N GLY A 575 27.68 -9.51 41.38
CA GLY A 575 28.41 -8.70 42.37
C GLY A 575 28.98 -7.41 41.82
N SER A 576 29.34 -7.37 40.53
CA SER A 576 29.89 -6.18 39.88
C SER A 576 29.83 -6.25 38.36
N ALA A 577 29.86 -5.09 37.69
CA ALA A 577 30.12 -4.96 36.26
C ALA A 577 31.34 -4.09 36.01
N LEU A 578 32.15 -4.46 35.01
CA LEU A 578 33.24 -3.64 34.49
C LEU A 578 32.74 -2.84 33.31
N LEU A 579 32.81 -1.52 33.40
CA LEU A 579 32.59 -0.59 32.27
C LEU A 579 33.96 -0.26 31.66
N PRO A 580 34.36 -0.89 30.55
CA PRO A 580 35.70 -0.83 30.08
C PRO A 580 36.01 0.47 29.33
N PHE A 581 37.11 1.12 29.68
CA PHE A 581 37.68 2.22 28.92
C PHE A 581 39.21 2.18 28.99
N ARG A 582 39.83 1.68 27.95
CA ARG A 582 41.28 1.71 27.77
C ARG A 582 41.61 2.68 26.65
N THR A 583 42.59 3.52 26.89
CA THR A 583 43.12 4.51 25.96
C THR A 583 44.64 4.43 25.94
N THR A 584 45.29 5.27 25.11
CA THR A 584 46.76 5.35 25.08
C THR A 584 47.32 5.83 26.40
N PRO A 585 48.49 5.28 26.86
CA PRO A 585 49.10 5.60 28.16
C PRO A 585 49.87 6.95 28.16
N ASP A 586 49.41 7.93 27.41
CA ASP A 586 50.00 9.26 27.25
C ASP A 586 49.13 10.37 27.87
N LEU A 587 48.29 10.01 28.85
CA LEU A 587 47.40 10.97 29.49
C LEU A 587 48.22 11.93 30.42
N PRO A 588 47.94 13.26 30.38
CA PRO A 588 48.56 14.20 31.29
C PRO A 588 48.15 13.93 32.74
N GLN A 589 49.12 13.95 33.66
CA GLN A 589 48.89 13.68 35.10
C GLN A 589 47.97 14.74 35.77
N ASP A 590 47.82 15.91 35.16
CA ASP A 590 46.93 16.98 35.59
C ASP A 590 45.52 16.90 34.91
N ALA A 591 45.21 15.81 34.20
CA ALA A 591 43.89 15.62 33.65
C ALA A 591 42.92 15.09 34.71
N ARG A 592 41.64 15.33 34.51
CA ARG A 592 40.48 14.80 35.32
C ARG A 592 39.79 13.71 34.54
N VAL A 593 39.53 12.59 35.14
CA VAL A 593 38.71 11.51 34.60
C VAL A 593 37.36 11.52 35.31
N GLU A 594 36.28 11.65 34.56
CA GLU A 594 34.95 11.73 35.10
C GLU A 594 34.02 10.71 34.40
N TRP A 595 33.34 9.85 35.20
CA TRP A 595 32.29 8.99 34.75
C TRP A 595 30.92 9.58 35.11
N THR A 596 30.05 9.71 34.14
CA THR A 596 28.69 10.20 34.30
C THR A 596 27.67 9.18 33.81
N TYR A 597 26.50 9.13 34.42
CA TYR A 597 25.35 8.35 34.00
C TYR A 597 24.28 9.30 33.43
N TYR A 598 23.76 8.97 32.25
CA TYR A 598 22.68 9.72 31.62
C TYR A 598 21.34 9.05 31.86
N THR A 599 20.43 9.76 32.54
CA THR A 599 19.07 9.33 32.75
C THR A 599 18.26 9.40 31.44
N PRO A 600 17.10 8.69 31.33
CA PRO A 600 16.21 8.81 30.17
C PRO A 600 15.75 10.25 29.92
N ASP A 601 15.66 11.09 30.96
CA ASP A 601 15.26 12.50 30.90
C ASP A 601 16.41 13.44 30.55
N GLN A 602 17.57 12.90 30.14
CA GLN A 602 18.79 13.61 29.77
C GLN A 602 19.49 14.38 30.90
N GLU A 603 19.15 14.12 32.13
CA GLU A 603 19.94 14.59 33.25
C GLU A 603 21.20 13.72 33.40
N TYR A 604 22.33 14.35 33.75
CA TYR A 604 23.59 13.65 34.00
C TYR A 604 23.87 13.58 35.51
N ILE A 605 24.33 12.41 35.92
CA ILE A 605 24.62 12.10 37.33
C ILE A 605 26.09 11.71 37.42
N CYS A 606 26.82 12.36 38.33
CA CYS A 606 28.22 12.04 38.55
C CYS A 606 28.38 10.66 39.21
N VAL A 607 28.98 9.72 38.51
CA VAL A 607 29.20 8.34 38.96
C VAL A 607 30.52 8.17 39.66
N HIS A 608 31.60 8.75 39.12
CA HIS A 608 32.94 8.66 39.68
C HIS A 608 33.85 9.76 39.11
N VAL A 609 34.64 10.41 39.96
CA VAL A 609 35.63 11.40 39.54
C VAL A 609 36.98 11.00 40.10
N TYR A 610 38.00 11.06 39.24
CA TYR A 610 39.39 10.83 39.62
C TYR A 610 40.26 12.01 39.15
N GLU A 611 40.87 12.68 40.12
CA GLU A 611 41.70 13.86 39.88
C GLU A 611 42.83 13.93 40.96
N LYS A 612 44.00 14.44 40.58
CA LYS A 612 45.11 14.61 41.52
C LYS A 612 45.46 13.35 42.31
N GLU A 613 45.54 12.21 41.56
CA GLU A 613 45.90 10.90 42.08
C GLU A 613 44.94 10.34 43.15
N SER A 614 43.72 10.86 43.22
CA SER A 614 42.71 10.38 44.15
C SER A 614 41.28 10.51 43.63
N ALA A 615 40.38 9.65 44.11
CA ALA A 615 38.93 9.75 43.86
C ALA A 615 38.32 10.96 44.62
N GLN A 616 37.54 11.78 43.89
CA GLN A 616 36.86 12.95 44.49
C GLN A 616 35.47 12.56 44.98
N LEU A 617 35.38 11.95 46.17
CA LEU A 617 34.15 11.43 46.73
C LEU A 617 33.10 12.51 47.06
N GLY A 618 33.50 13.78 47.18
CA GLY A 618 32.58 14.90 47.44
C GLY A 618 31.71 15.28 46.24
N GLU A 619 32.12 14.96 45.03
CA GLU A 619 31.38 15.25 43.79
C GLU A 619 30.52 14.11 43.32
N GLN A 620 30.71 12.91 43.90
CA GLN A 620 30.00 11.72 43.55
C GLN A 620 28.55 11.70 44.07
N ASP A 621 27.57 11.33 43.25
CA ASP A 621 26.19 11.17 43.66
C ASP A 621 26.02 10.04 44.71
N ASP A 622 25.14 10.25 45.65
CA ASP A 622 24.93 9.35 46.81
C ASP A 622 24.60 7.91 46.38
N ARG A 623 23.97 7.71 45.25
CA ARG A 623 23.64 6.38 44.69
C ARG A 623 24.87 5.56 44.29
N TYR A 624 26.00 6.19 44.04
CA TYR A 624 27.23 5.56 43.60
C TYR A 624 28.33 5.54 44.65
N LYS A 625 28.14 6.19 45.81
CA LYS A 625 29.10 6.18 46.91
C LYS A 625 29.43 4.78 47.38
N ASN A 626 30.69 4.47 47.54
CA ASN A 626 31.27 3.18 47.93
C ASN A 626 30.93 1.99 46.98
N ARG A 627 30.31 2.25 45.81
CA ARG A 627 29.94 1.23 44.82
C ARG A 627 30.81 1.28 43.58
N THR A 628 31.73 2.21 43.45
CA THR A 628 32.54 2.39 42.27
C THR A 628 34.02 2.28 42.57
N LYS A 629 34.80 1.69 41.67
CA LYS A 629 36.25 1.54 41.74
C LYS A 629 36.85 1.71 40.37
N MET A 630 37.91 2.56 40.28
CA MET A 630 38.76 2.74 39.12
C MET A 630 40.18 2.22 39.41
N ASN A 631 41.02 2.12 38.36
CA ASN A 631 42.45 1.89 38.50
C ASN A 631 43.11 3.08 39.23
N GLU A 632 44.07 2.79 40.10
CA GLU A 632 44.78 3.80 40.90
C GLU A 632 45.76 4.65 40.07
N ASP A 633 46.12 4.21 38.86
CA ASP A 633 47.00 4.93 37.95
C ASP A 633 46.51 4.90 36.49
N PRO A 634 45.44 5.63 36.17
CA PRO A 634 44.94 5.70 34.80
C PRO A 634 45.92 6.47 33.84
N TRP A 635 46.80 7.27 34.35
CA TRP A 635 47.71 8.12 33.58
C TRP A 635 48.79 7.30 32.87
N THR A 636 49.47 6.37 33.61
CA THR A 636 50.54 5.54 33.04
C THR A 636 49.98 4.28 32.37
N THR A 637 48.87 3.77 32.82
CA THR A 637 48.28 2.56 32.26
C THR A 637 47.33 2.83 31.08
N GLY A 638 46.78 4.02 30.97
CA GLY A 638 45.69 4.34 30.05
C GLY A 638 44.38 3.63 30.38
N ASP A 639 44.26 2.96 31.55
CA ASP A 639 43.08 2.20 31.95
C ASP A 639 42.18 3.05 32.84
N CYS A 640 41.17 3.68 32.24
CA CYS A 640 40.11 4.47 32.88
C CYS A 640 38.86 3.67 33.15
N SER A 641 38.91 2.33 33.11
CA SER A 641 37.74 1.46 33.31
C SER A 641 37.15 1.62 34.71
N LEU A 642 35.83 1.60 34.79
CA LEU A 642 35.07 1.69 36.04
C LEU A 642 34.44 0.37 36.42
N THR A 643 34.68 -0.12 37.63
CA THR A 643 33.95 -1.24 38.21
C THR A 643 32.78 -0.67 39.03
N LEU A 644 31.55 -1.09 38.73
CA LEU A 644 30.34 -0.77 39.47
C LEU A 644 29.86 -2.03 40.23
N ASN A 645 29.75 -1.92 41.57
CA ASN A 645 29.33 -3.00 42.44
C ASN A 645 27.84 -2.88 42.79
N ASP A 646 27.27 -3.96 43.37
CA ASP A 646 25.90 -4.03 43.86
C ASP A 646 24.85 -3.65 42.80
N LEU A 647 24.89 -4.35 41.68
CA LEU A 647 24.08 -4.05 40.51
C LEU A 647 22.61 -4.29 40.72
N GLN A 648 21.81 -3.30 40.33
CA GLN A 648 20.33 -3.32 40.33
C GLN A 648 19.85 -3.03 38.90
N GLN A 649 18.58 -3.34 38.61
CA GLN A 649 18.00 -3.14 37.28
C GLN A 649 18.01 -1.68 36.86
N ASP A 650 17.88 -0.74 37.81
CA ASP A 650 17.95 0.71 37.58
C ASP A 650 19.36 1.24 37.24
N ASN A 651 20.40 0.41 37.36
CA ASN A 651 21.74 0.72 36.88
C ASN A 651 21.88 0.50 35.35
N SER A 652 20.85 -0.08 34.70
CA SER A 652 20.81 -0.18 33.24
C SER A 652 20.75 1.20 32.62
N GLY A 653 21.64 1.50 31.70
CA GLY A 653 21.63 2.78 31.01
C GLY A 653 22.97 3.14 30.38
N ARG A 654 23.12 4.40 30.07
CA ARG A 654 24.27 4.94 29.33
C ARG A 654 25.24 5.60 30.31
N TYR A 655 26.46 5.12 30.33
CA TYR A 655 27.59 5.66 31.07
C TYR A 655 28.59 6.29 30.13
N VAL A 656 29.08 7.48 30.46
CA VAL A 656 30.08 8.23 29.68
C VAL A 656 31.26 8.53 30.55
N CYS A 657 32.44 8.18 30.08
CA CYS A 657 33.67 8.59 30.69
C CYS A 657 34.33 9.69 29.86
N GLU A 658 34.70 10.77 30.51
CA GLU A 658 35.42 11.90 29.92
C GLU A 658 36.79 12.11 30.59
N VAL A 659 37.79 12.30 29.79
CA VAL A 659 39.14 12.75 30.27
C VAL A 659 39.34 14.20 29.84
N ILE A 660 39.37 15.09 30.83
CA ILE A 660 39.36 16.54 30.61
C ILE A 660 40.63 17.17 31.20
N ARG A 661 41.26 18.10 30.48
CA ARG A 661 42.36 18.91 30.97
C ARG A 661 42.10 20.39 30.73
N HIS A 662 42.12 21.20 31.78
CA HIS A 662 41.89 22.64 31.73
C HIS A 662 40.61 23.02 30.92
N GLY A 663 39.54 22.25 31.08
CA GLY A 663 38.29 22.44 30.34
C GLY A 663 38.32 21.96 28.89
N VAL A 664 39.37 21.30 28.44
CA VAL A 664 39.49 20.71 27.11
C VAL A 664 39.28 19.20 27.23
N LEU A 665 38.32 18.68 26.46
CA LEU A 665 38.07 17.24 26.36
C LEU A 665 39.21 16.58 25.58
N LEU A 666 39.92 15.65 26.20
CA LEU A 666 41.02 14.89 25.58
C LEU A 666 40.53 13.57 25.01
N ARG A 667 39.75 12.81 25.80
CA ARG A 667 39.23 11.50 25.47
C ARG A 667 37.80 11.35 26.00
N MET A 668 37.01 10.52 25.33
CA MET A 668 35.64 10.24 25.74
C MET A 668 35.25 8.84 25.31
N LYS A 669 34.48 8.12 26.12
CA LYS A 669 33.90 6.84 25.76
C LYS A 669 32.55 6.67 26.37
N THR A 670 31.60 6.11 25.58
CA THR A 670 30.30 5.70 26.03
C THR A 670 30.24 4.19 26.16
N VAL A 671 29.65 3.71 27.26
CA VAL A 671 29.34 2.29 27.50
C VAL A 671 27.88 2.17 27.91
N VAL A 672 27.17 1.23 27.31
CA VAL A 672 25.78 0.92 27.68
C VAL A 672 25.76 -0.32 28.55
N LEU A 673 25.34 -0.19 29.80
CA LEU A 673 25.13 -1.28 30.74
C LEU A 673 23.68 -1.77 30.66
N LYS A 674 23.51 -3.06 30.53
CA LYS A 674 22.19 -3.75 30.60
C LYS A 674 22.22 -4.74 31.75
N VAL A 675 21.46 -4.50 32.79
CA VAL A 675 21.22 -5.42 33.90
C VAL A 675 19.94 -6.18 33.60
N LYS A 676 20.02 -7.48 33.31
CA LYS A 676 18.87 -8.34 33.02
C LYS A 676 18.26 -8.83 34.32
N GLY A 677 16.95 -8.61 34.52
CA GLY A 677 16.22 -9.16 35.66
C GLY A 677 16.22 -10.69 35.65
N GLN A 678 16.31 -11.30 36.84
CA GLN A 678 16.17 -12.76 36.98
C GLN A 678 14.78 -13.18 36.50
N SER A 679 14.71 -14.00 35.43
CA SER A 679 13.47 -14.68 35.06
C SER A 679 13.10 -15.64 36.20
N SER A 680 12.06 -15.31 36.97
CA SER A 680 11.48 -16.20 37.96
C SER A 680 10.90 -17.42 37.24
N VAL A 681 11.65 -18.50 37.18
CA VAL A 681 11.15 -19.83 36.84
C VAL A 681 10.38 -20.34 38.07
N ALA A 682 9.11 -19.94 38.22
CA ALA A 682 8.17 -20.60 39.09
C ALA A 682 7.78 -21.93 38.43
N GLY A 683 8.23 -22.99 39.02
CA GLY A 683 7.97 -24.35 38.54
C GLY A 683 6.49 -24.72 38.51
N GLN A 684 6.07 -25.27 37.39
CA GLN A 684 5.04 -26.30 37.37
C GLN A 684 5.50 -27.45 36.45
N ARG A 685 5.82 -28.56 37.10
CA ARG A 685 5.95 -29.85 36.43
C ARG A 685 4.59 -30.35 35.99
N SER A 686 4.40 -30.58 34.73
CA SER A 686 3.63 -31.71 34.23
C SER A 686 4.07 -31.99 32.78
N GLY A 687 4.37 -33.25 32.57
CA GLY A 687 5.08 -33.80 31.42
C GLY A 687 4.25 -33.81 30.12
N VAL A 688 4.98 -34.08 29.13
CA VAL A 688 4.76 -34.91 27.97
C VAL A 688 5.35 -34.29 26.70
N SER A 689 6.36 -34.99 26.25
CA SER A 689 6.72 -35.36 24.87
C SER A 689 7.25 -34.34 23.88
N LEU A 690 8.48 -34.70 23.49
CA LEU A 690 9.21 -34.26 22.31
C LEU A 690 8.39 -34.30 21.02
N CYS A 691 8.57 -33.27 20.18
CA CYS A 691 8.93 -33.52 18.78
C CYS A 691 9.65 -32.31 18.20
N CYS A 692 10.72 -32.56 17.51
CA CYS A 692 11.61 -31.68 16.79
C CYS A 692 10.89 -30.86 15.72
N VAL A 693 11.19 -29.55 15.60
CA VAL A 693 11.31 -28.87 14.30
C VAL A 693 12.36 -27.77 14.40
N SER A 694 13.18 -27.78 13.40
CA SER A 694 14.34 -26.95 13.10
C SER A 694 14.04 -25.50 12.83
N SER A 695 14.95 -24.64 13.29
CA SER A 695 15.56 -23.44 12.68
C SER A 695 14.72 -22.47 11.81
N ALA A 696 14.96 -21.23 12.14
CA ALA A 696 14.89 -19.98 11.38
C ALA A 696 13.72 -19.06 11.73
N ASP A 697 13.99 -18.09 12.60
CA ASP A 697 13.86 -16.69 12.24
C ASP A 697 14.41 -15.80 13.37
N ARG A 698 15.52 -15.14 13.03
CA ARG A 698 16.01 -14.00 13.80
C ARG A 698 15.24 -12.78 13.33
N SER A 699 14.18 -12.40 14.02
CA SER A 699 13.63 -11.07 13.93
C SER A 699 14.29 -10.17 14.96
N GLN A 700 15.10 -9.25 14.47
CA GLN A 700 15.68 -8.14 15.21
C GLN A 700 14.54 -7.26 15.79
N ILE A 701 14.45 -7.18 17.10
CA ILE A 701 13.68 -6.13 17.76
C ILE A 701 14.56 -4.89 17.74
N THR A 702 14.31 -4.02 16.76
CA THR A 702 14.87 -2.67 16.71
C THR A 702 14.01 -1.78 17.60
N TYR A 703 14.56 -1.29 18.72
CA TYR A 703 13.94 -0.21 19.47
C TYR A 703 14.02 1.05 18.62
N GLN A 704 12.90 1.47 18.03
CA GLN A 704 12.74 2.79 17.44
C GLN A 704 12.57 3.81 18.57
N PHE A 705 13.55 4.70 18.73
CA PHE A 705 13.38 5.93 19.49
C PHE A 705 12.48 6.87 18.67
N PRO A 706 11.56 7.63 19.31
CA PRO A 706 10.75 8.59 18.59
C PRO A 706 11.64 9.68 17.95
N PRO A 707 11.24 10.19 16.77
CA PRO A 707 11.98 11.26 16.12
C PRO A 707 11.94 12.52 16.98
N VAL A 708 13.09 13.17 17.10
CA VAL A 708 13.19 14.51 17.68
C VAL A 708 12.29 15.43 16.87
N ARG A 709 11.33 16.10 17.52
CA ARG A 709 10.52 17.15 16.92
C ARG A 709 11.44 18.24 16.38
N GLU A 710 11.34 18.49 15.10
CA GLU A 710 11.82 19.71 14.48
C GLU A 710 10.94 20.87 14.97
N ASP A 711 11.47 21.72 15.80
CA ASP A 711 10.85 22.99 16.12
C ASP A 711 10.93 23.86 14.85
N ALA A 712 9.76 24.16 14.32
CA ALA A 712 9.58 25.15 13.29
C ALA A 712 9.85 26.54 13.91
N GLU A 713 11.01 27.12 13.61
CA GLU A 713 11.19 28.55 13.80
C GLU A 713 10.79 29.31 12.54
N ALA A 714 9.89 30.24 12.83
CA ALA A 714 9.19 31.10 11.92
C ALA A 714 10.13 32.04 11.15
N GLU A 715 9.80 32.26 9.87
CA GLU A 715 10.21 33.44 9.11
C GLU A 715 9.80 34.73 9.82
N ALA A 716 10.74 35.63 9.99
CA ALA A 716 10.49 37.07 10.06
C ALA A 716 11.64 37.84 9.41
N ALA A 717 11.31 38.36 8.25
CA ALA A 717 11.67 39.61 7.59
C ALA A 717 13.00 40.34 7.99
N VAL A 718 13.90 40.48 7.10
CA VAL A 718 14.22 41.70 6.33
C VAL A 718 14.95 41.29 5.05
#